data_3f1410a272aae273919bc65df7c53b8f
#
_entry.id   3f1410a272aae273919bc65df7c53b8f
#
_cell.length_a   1.000
_cell.length_b   1.000
_cell.length_c   1.000
_cell.angle_alpha   90.00
_cell.angle_beta   90.00
_cell.angle_gamma   90.00
#
_symmetry.space_group_name_H-M   'P 1'
#
loop_
_entity.id
_entity.type
_entity.pdbx_description
1 polymer ?
#
loop_
_entity_poly.entity_id
_entity_poly.type
_entity_poly.pdbx_seq_one_letter_code
_entity_poly.pdbx_strand_id
1 'polypeptide(L)'
;MKTVICGGTKSFHSFIKLAVGAENIIKKETVSEALDYALKASASSLFLLPDYDNFKTILEEFDYLHINKITDIIASRKTKIYIENYPFFDASTYYIFGLQALAYPTTLGRNLVKLLGDFKTELGFELLQKRNGVYLQNKLHYEKEIEILAEIRNCLGVHHVLAEDEKSLGIALAKTTNNVYTAMADFSNFDENFTLPHSHWKKFYAKVFGEILDITEVQAENAFSSVYSGISISDGTSIETAVKNAILWHLDSGIMPEKDGSLGVYEMVRSFDLKLAKNIRGDSSLFTAALFSLAGKYFENPDWSKVSQNILDATLINRDLQITQGINKGLFKWFAGTKDFGTHVIYASDSARCGNCLYAIYKATGDENLKNRLIMLGEAFLKWFSGDALIPAGVFNYDQLNLETIQSHERTTAPEFYEAIMILMKNLYIVTADNRYKEQIFKTAEKMAEIYPNFGIGPSHSKNFTLSRALTIFAVAQTFENGSWTKIIDEILCYFNDLQQDCGGFSDGKAYFDQSSLKTDMEFAVGFGPEHGNICDLMYCQNTMTYTLNILKKCRTSGFNKALALKMLEKSVGFLTKTQITSQNKLLSGGWMRAYDMDLGEYYGCDKDFAWGAYSILTGWVTGAIPITFLDMLGMESMY
;
A
#
# COMPACT_ATOMS: atom_id res chain seq x y z
N MET A 1 -22.87 -2.67 -35.71
CA MET A 1 -21.78 -3.65 -35.64
C MET A 1 -22.15 -4.67 -34.59
N LYS A 2 -21.87 -5.96 -34.79
CA LYS A 2 -22.16 -7.01 -33.79
C LYS A 2 -20.89 -7.56 -33.21
N THR A 3 -20.82 -7.61 -31.88
CA THR A 3 -19.73 -8.21 -31.12
C THR A 3 -20.16 -9.55 -30.56
N VAL A 4 -19.45 -10.63 -30.88
CA VAL A 4 -19.74 -11.98 -30.38
C VAL A 4 -18.78 -12.28 -29.24
N ILE A 5 -19.31 -12.80 -28.12
CA ILE A 5 -18.50 -13.16 -26.96
C ILE A 5 -18.86 -14.58 -26.51
N CYS A 6 -17.82 -15.39 -26.32
CA CYS A 6 -17.89 -16.68 -25.64
C CYS A 6 -16.96 -16.66 -24.43
N GLY A 7 -17.43 -17.02 -23.26
CA GLY A 7 -16.66 -16.97 -22.01
C GLY A 7 -16.46 -15.57 -21.41
N GLY A 8 -15.46 -15.43 -20.56
CA GLY A 8 -15.08 -14.18 -19.89
C GLY A 8 -15.84 -13.90 -18.59
N THR A 9 -15.37 -12.90 -17.83
CA THR A 9 -15.94 -12.48 -16.55
C THR A 9 -17.14 -11.56 -16.71
N LYS A 10 -17.93 -11.41 -15.63
CA LYS A 10 -19.05 -10.46 -15.60
C LYS A 10 -18.59 -9.02 -15.85
N SER A 11 -17.44 -8.64 -15.31
CA SER A 11 -16.87 -7.30 -15.49
C SER A 11 -16.46 -7.07 -16.92
N PHE A 12 -15.86 -8.04 -17.60
CA PHE A 12 -15.55 -7.93 -19.02
C PHE A 12 -16.82 -7.76 -19.87
N HIS A 13 -17.86 -8.54 -19.61
CA HIS A 13 -19.14 -8.37 -20.28
C HIS A 13 -19.75 -6.99 -20.05
N SER A 14 -19.64 -6.45 -18.84
CA SER A 14 -20.10 -5.09 -18.52
C SER A 14 -19.30 -4.03 -19.27
N PHE A 15 -17.97 -4.19 -19.34
CA PHE A 15 -17.09 -3.34 -20.14
C PHE A 15 -17.52 -3.31 -21.62
N ILE A 16 -17.65 -4.47 -22.25
CA ILE A 16 -18.07 -4.53 -23.66
C ILE A 16 -19.46 -3.90 -23.85
N LYS A 17 -20.38 -4.14 -22.92
CA LYS A 17 -21.72 -3.54 -22.97
C LYS A 17 -21.70 -2.01 -22.92
N LEU A 18 -20.85 -1.43 -22.09
CA LEU A 18 -20.68 0.01 -22.01
C LEU A 18 -19.94 0.59 -23.23
N ALA A 19 -19.02 -0.18 -23.78
CA ALA A 19 -18.22 0.22 -24.92
C ALA A 19 -19.02 0.28 -26.25
N VAL A 20 -19.85 -0.74 -26.53
CA VAL A 20 -20.52 -0.89 -27.85
C VAL A 20 -22.04 -0.86 -27.79
N GLY A 21 -22.67 -0.81 -26.61
CA GLY A 21 -24.12 -0.90 -26.39
C GLY A 21 -24.63 -2.34 -26.31
N ALA A 22 -25.60 -2.55 -25.42
CA ALA A 22 -26.11 -3.90 -25.09
C ALA A 22 -26.74 -4.62 -26.30
N GLU A 23 -27.37 -3.87 -27.18
CA GLU A 23 -28.03 -4.36 -28.41
C GLU A 23 -27.05 -4.89 -29.46
N ASN A 24 -25.78 -4.57 -29.32
CA ASN A 24 -24.71 -4.99 -30.23
C ASN A 24 -24.00 -6.27 -29.78
N ILE A 25 -24.31 -6.79 -28.60
CA ILE A 25 -23.62 -7.94 -28.03
C ILE A 25 -24.42 -9.23 -28.28
N ILE A 26 -23.72 -10.25 -28.72
CA ILE A 26 -24.24 -11.61 -28.87
C ILE A 26 -23.40 -12.53 -27.99
N LYS A 27 -24.00 -13.01 -26.90
CA LYS A 27 -23.37 -14.01 -26.02
C LYS A 27 -23.61 -15.41 -26.55
N LYS A 28 -22.61 -16.25 -26.48
CA LYS A 28 -22.67 -17.66 -26.82
C LYS A 28 -22.06 -18.50 -25.70
N GLU A 29 -22.63 -19.68 -25.47
CA GLU A 29 -22.20 -20.57 -24.40
C GLU A 29 -21.00 -21.44 -24.83
N THR A 30 -20.89 -21.75 -26.10
CA THR A 30 -19.81 -22.57 -26.64
C THR A 30 -19.04 -21.86 -27.75
N VAL A 31 -17.76 -22.24 -27.89
CA VAL A 31 -16.89 -21.75 -28.95
C VAL A 31 -17.50 -22.05 -30.34
N SER A 32 -18.06 -23.27 -30.55
CA SER A 32 -18.67 -23.65 -31.81
C SER A 32 -19.84 -22.74 -32.21
N GLU A 33 -20.73 -22.42 -31.24
CA GLU A 33 -21.85 -21.50 -31.48
C GLU A 33 -21.39 -20.06 -31.78
N ALA A 34 -20.32 -19.63 -31.13
CA ALA A 34 -19.75 -18.30 -31.35
C ALA A 34 -19.16 -18.20 -32.78
N LEU A 35 -18.42 -19.21 -33.20
CA LEU A 35 -17.82 -19.28 -34.52
C LEU A 35 -18.91 -19.37 -35.63
N ASP A 36 -19.93 -20.23 -35.46
CA ASP A 36 -21.03 -20.35 -36.40
C ASP A 36 -21.82 -19.04 -36.55
N TYR A 37 -22.03 -18.34 -35.45
CA TYR A 37 -22.70 -17.04 -35.51
C TYR A 37 -21.84 -15.97 -36.18
N ALA A 38 -20.53 -15.91 -35.86
CA ALA A 38 -19.61 -14.95 -36.44
C ALA A 38 -19.52 -15.11 -37.96
N LEU A 39 -19.49 -16.35 -38.47
CA LEU A 39 -19.51 -16.66 -39.90
C LEU A 39 -20.81 -16.23 -40.57
N LYS A 40 -21.96 -16.59 -40.00
CA LYS A 40 -23.28 -16.31 -40.58
C LYS A 40 -23.68 -14.84 -40.55
N ALA A 41 -23.36 -14.14 -39.46
CA ALA A 41 -23.82 -12.77 -39.21
C ALA A 41 -22.81 -11.69 -39.61
N SER A 42 -21.63 -12.03 -40.12
CA SER A 42 -20.54 -11.10 -40.40
C SER A 42 -20.26 -10.19 -39.23
N ALA A 43 -19.97 -10.77 -38.06
CA ALA A 43 -19.64 -10.05 -36.86
C ALA A 43 -18.42 -9.13 -37.10
N SER A 44 -18.41 -7.96 -36.45
CA SER A 44 -17.26 -7.04 -36.50
C SER A 44 -16.12 -7.49 -35.59
N SER A 45 -16.48 -8.08 -34.45
CA SER A 45 -15.50 -8.58 -33.47
C SER A 45 -15.99 -9.89 -32.83
N LEU A 46 -15.03 -10.76 -32.53
CA LEU A 46 -15.24 -12.06 -31.89
C LEU A 46 -14.24 -12.22 -30.73
N PHE A 47 -14.77 -12.47 -29.54
CA PHE A 47 -14.01 -12.77 -28.34
C PHE A 47 -14.20 -14.22 -27.94
N LEU A 48 -13.11 -14.96 -27.87
CA LEU A 48 -13.04 -16.32 -27.35
C LEU A 48 -12.22 -16.31 -26.08
N LEU A 49 -12.91 -16.42 -24.94
CA LEU A 49 -12.36 -16.23 -23.61
C LEU A 49 -12.61 -17.48 -22.76
N PRO A 50 -11.69 -17.84 -21.85
CA PRO A 50 -11.95 -18.88 -20.86
C PRO A 50 -13.06 -18.46 -19.89
N ASP A 51 -13.72 -19.45 -19.32
CA ASP A 51 -14.56 -19.23 -18.13
C ASP A 51 -13.67 -19.27 -16.89
N TYR A 52 -13.27 -18.10 -16.39
CA TYR A 52 -12.41 -17.99 -15.21
C TYR A 52 -13.12 -18.37 -13.90
N ASP A 53 -14.45 -18.39 -13.88
CA ASP A 53 -15.23 -18.85 -12.73
C ASP A 53 -15.18 -20.39 -12.60
N ASN A 54 -14.90 -21.09 -13.72
CA ASN A 54 -14.80 -22.54 -13.80
C ASN A 54 -13.46 -22.97 -14.44
N PHE A 55 -12.41 -23.05 -13.66
CA PHE A 55 -11.06 -23.44 -14.11
C PHE A 55 -11.00 -24.74 -14.94
N LYS A 56 -12.04 -25.57 -14.89
CA LYS A 56 -12.13 -26.81 -15.64
C LYS A 56 -12.39 -26.60 -17.15
N THR A 57 -13.00 -25.48 -17.53
CA THR A 57 -13.32 -25.16 -18.94
C THR A 57 -12.19 -24.41 -19.66
N ILE A 58 -11.18 -23.91 -18.94
CA ILE A 58 -9.97 -23.31 -19.54
C ILE A 58 -9.15 -24.35 -20.36
N LEU A 59 -9.47 -25.62 -20.23
CA LEU A 59 -8.70 -26.72 -20.83
C LEU A 59 -9.33 -27.27 -22.11
N GLU A 60 -10.41 -26.66 -22.64
CA GLU A 60 -10.96 -27.09 -23.94
C GLU A 60 -10.00 -26.66 -25.07
N GLU A 61 -9.38 -27.64 -25.69
CA GLU A 61 -8.59 -27.43 -26.90
C GLU A 61 -9.50 -27.13 -28.08
N PHE A 62 -9.03 -26.28 -29.01
CA PHE A 62 -9.69 -26.14 -30.28
C PHE A 62 -9.55 -27.44 -31.09
N ASP A 63 -10.67 -28.04 -31.44
CA ASP A 63 -10.67 -29.13 -32.37
C ASP A 63 -10.48 -28.64 -33.82
N TYR A 64 -10.28 -29.57 -34.73
CA TYR A 64 -10.06 -29.27 -36.13
C TYR A 64 -11.24 -28.52 -36.79
N LEU A 65 -12.48 -28.71 -36.33
CA LEU A 65 -13.64 -27.99 -36.83
C LEU A 65 -13.64 -26.51 -36.39
N HIS A 66 -13.24 -26.24 -35.15
CA HIS A 66 -13.05 -24.90 -34.68
C HIS A 66 -11.95 -24.15 -35.45
N ILE A 67 -10.84 -24.82 -35.72
CA ILE A 67 -9.72 -24.28 -36.50
C ILE A 67 -10.14 -23.91 -37.91
N ASN A 68 -10.88 -24.79 -38.62
CA ASN A 68 -11.39 -24.50 -39.94
C ASN A 68 -12.32 -23.27 -39.94
N LYS A 69 -13.27 -23.20 -39.00
CA LYS A 69 -14.17 -22.03 -38.86
C LYS A 69 -13.40 -20.73 -38.60
N ILE A 70 -12.39 -20.76 -37.71
CA ILE A 70 -11.53 -19.60 -37.45
C ILE A 70 -10.79 -19.17 -38.74
N THR A 71 -10.27 -20.14 -39.49
CA THR A 71 -9.60 -19.87 -40.76
C THR A 71 -10.53 -19.20 -41.78
N ASP A 72 -11.79 -19.65 -41.85
CA ASP A 72 -12.81 -19.07 -42.74
C ASP A 72 -13.17 -17.63 -42.30
N ILE A 73 -13.27 -17.39 -41.00
CA ILE A 73 -13.49 -16.03 -40.46
C ILE A 73 -12.32 -15.12 -40.81
N ILE A 74 -11.09 -15.56 -40.61
CA ILE A 74 -9.87 -14.84 -40.97
C ILE A 74 -9.85 -14.53 -42.48
N ALA A 75 -10.15 -15.52 -43.33
CA ALA A 75 -10.18 -15.33 -44.76
C ALA A 75 -11.21 -14.26 -45.22
N SER A 76 -12.27 -14.07 -44.46
CA SER A 76 -13.28 -13.05 -44.74
C SER A 76 -12.76 -11.62 -44.53
N ARG A 77 -11.71 -11.42 -43.73
CA ARG A 77 -11.07 -10.14 -43.34
C ARG A 77 -12.03 -9.11 -42.75
N LYS A 78 -13.22 -9.51 -42.29
CA LYS A 78 -14.26 -8.62 -41.80
C LYS A 78 -14.34 -8.59 -40.27
N THR A 79 -13.89 -9.64 -39.61
CA THR A 79 -14.01 -9.82 -38.17
C THR A 79 -12.64 -9.74 -37.53
N LYS A 80 -12.50 -8.87 -36.50
CA LYS A 80 -11.34 -8.89 -35.63
C LYS A 80 -11.55 -9.95 -34.55
N ILE A 81 -10.54 -10.77 -34.29
CA ILE A 81 -10.64 -11.91 -33.37
C ILE A 81 -9.71 -11.69 -32.21
N TYR A 82 -10.21 -11.89 -30.99
CA TYR A 82 -9.43 -11.92 -29.77
C TYR A 82 -9.59 -13.27 -29.10
N ILE A 83 -8.47 -13.95 -28.90
CA ILE A 83 -8.41 -15.26 -28.26
C ILE A 83 -7.50 -15.17 -27.04
N GLU A 84 -7.97 -15.64 -25.90
CA GLU A 84 -7.24 -15.53 -24.63
C GLU A 84 -7.09 -16.88 -23.95
N ASN A 85 -5.85 -17.21 -23.55
CA ASN A 85 -5.50 -18.38 -22.74
C ASN A 85 -6.05 -19.73 -23.24
N TYR A 86 -6.17 -19.91 -24.56
CA TYR A 86 -6.46 -21.21 -25.11
C TYR A 86 -5.17 -22.00 -25.36
N PRO A 87 -5.13 -23.27 -24.98
CA PRO A 87 -3.98 -24.11 -25.20
C PRO A 87 -3.85 -24.50 -26.70
N PHE A 88 -2.73 -24.17 -27.31
CA PHE A 88 -2.40 -24.47 -28.70
C PHE A 88 -1.25 -25.47 -28.74
N PHE A 89 -1.55 -26.73 -28.47
CA PHE A 89 -0.50 -27.77 -28.38
C PHE A 89 -0.13 -28.41 -29.69
N ASP A 90 -1.04 -28.41 -30.67
CA ASP A 90 -0.79 -29.07 -31.93
C ASP A 90 -0.21 -28.14 -33.02
N ALA A 91 0.35 -28.77 -34.07
CA ALA A 91 1.01 -28.06 -35.15
C ALA A 91 0.07 -27.21 -36.02
N SER A 92 -1.21 -27.53 -36.08
CA SER A 92 -2.16 -26.80 -36.93
C SER A 92 -2.52 -25.43 -36.39
N THR A 93 -2.54 -25.27 -35.06
CA THR A 93 -2.90 -24.02 -34.42
C THR A 93 -1.80 -22.95 -34.49
N TYR A 94 -0.53 -23.32 -34.46
CA TYR A 94 0.51 -22.30 -34.54
C TYR A 94 0.74 -21.76 -35.96
N TYR A 95 0.30 -22.44 -37.00
CA TYR A 95 0.29 -21.86 -38.35
C TYR A 95 -0.72 -20.71 -38.47
N ILE A 96 -1.77 -20.72 -37.66
CA ILE A 96 -2.80 -19.70 -37.64
C ILE A 96 -2.42 -18.56 -36.68
N PHE A 97 -1.93 -18.88 -35.49
CA PHE A 97 -1.72 -17.94 -34.37
C PHE A 97 -0.25 -17.59 -34.16
N GLY A 98 0.69 -18.32 -34.74
CA GLY A 98 2.12 -18.10 -34.63
C GLY A 98 2.74 -18.43 -33.27
N LEU A 99 1.95 -18.87 -32.30
CA LEU A 99 2.35 -19.21 -30.95
C LEU A 99 2.07 -20.68 -30.66
N GLN A 100 2.91 -21.27 -29.82
CA GLN A 100 2.72 -22.61 -29.30
C GLN A 100 2.71 -22.57 -27.78
N ALA A 101 1.65 -23.07 -27.14
CA ALA A 101 1.63 -23.29 -25.70
C ALA A 101 2.59 -24.45 -25.34
N LEU A 102 3.32 -24.30 -24.25
CA LEU A 102 4.28 -25.30 -23.74
C LEU A 102 3.76 -26.03 -22.51
N ALA A 103 2.81 -25.44 -21.82
CA ALA A 103 2.27 -25.95 -20.57
C ALA A 103 0.85 -25.43 -20.32
N TYR A 104 0.16 -26.06 -19.37
CA TYR A 104 -1.13 -25.59 -18.89
C TYR A 104 -1.02 -24.23 -18.18
N PRO A 105 -2.16 -23.52 -18.00
CA PRO A 105 -2.18 -22.25 -17.32
C PRO A 105 -1.52 -22.33 -15.95
N THR A 106 -0.64 -21.38 -15.69
CA THR A 106 0.03 -21.18 -14.40
C THR A 106 -0.32 -19.83 -13.85
N THR A 107 -0.23 -19.66 -12.54
CA THR A 107 -0.50 -18.36 -11.90
C THR A 107 0.65 -17.39 -12.17
N LEU A 108 0.28 -16.16 -12.53
CA LEU A 108 1.18 -15.02 -12.57
C LEU A 108 1.52 -14.60 -11.12
N GLY A 109 2.45 -15.24 -10.47
CA GLY A 109 2.83 -14.85 -9.12
C GLY A 109 3.27 -13.38 -9.03
N ARG A 110 4.55 -13.11 -9.28
CA ARG A 110 5.14 -11.76 -9.32
C ARG A 110 5.61 -11.39 -10.72
N ASN A 111 4.81 -11.63 -11.73
CA ASN A 111 5.24 -11.40 -13.10
C ASN A 111 4.80 -10.03 -13.59
N LEU A 112 5.59 -9.49 -14.51
CA LEU A 112 5.33 -8.24 -15.20
C LEU A 112 4.93 -8.53 -16.64
N VAL A 113 4.08 -7.67 -17.19
CA VAL A 113 3.84 -7.59 -18.63
C VAL A 113 4.74 -6.48 -19.16
N LYS A 114 5.72 -6.85 -20.01
CA LYS A 114 6.62 -5.92 -20.68
C LYS A 114 6.10 -5.61 -22.06
N LEU A 115 5.84 -4.34 -22.34
CA LEU A 115 5.42 -3.85 -23.65
C LEU A 115 6.63 -3.71 -24.59
N LEU A 116 6.42 -3.96 -25.88
CA LEU A 116 7.50 -4.03 -26.87
C LEU A 116 7.27 -3.07 -28.05
N GLY A 117 8.35 -2.73 -28.73
CA GLY A 117 8.37 -2.04 -30.03
C GLY A 117 7.57 -0.74 -30.07
N ASP A 118 6.87 -0.55 -31.19
CA ASP A 118 6.05 0.65 -31.42
C ASP A 118 4.88 0.74 -30.44
N PHE A 119 4.34 -0.39 -30.01
CA PHE A 119 3.25 -0.44 -29.04
C PHE A 119 3.63 0.18 -27.67
N LYS A 120 4.86 -0.10 -27.19
CA LYS A 120 5.43 0.59 -26.02
C LYS A 120 5.54 2.10 -26.25
N THR A 121 6.01 2.50 -27.43
CA THR A 121 6.22 3.93 -27.76
C THR A 121 4.90 4.68 -27.84
N GLU A 122 3.87 4.08 -28.40
CA GLU A 122 2.53 4.68 -28.51
C GLU A 122 1.87 4.84 -27.14
N LEU A 123 2.04 3.91 -26.25
CA LEU A 123 1.47 3.97 -24.89
C LEU A 123 2.26 4.87 -23.93
N GLY A 124 3.57 5.04 -24.19
CA GLY A 124 4.45 5.90 -23.38
C GLY A 124 4.94 5.28 -22.06
N PHE A 125 4.81 3.95 -21.91
CA PHE A 125 5.34 3.21 -20.75
C PHE A 125 5.72 1.79 -21.16
N GLU A 126 6.50 1.10 -20.33
CA GLU A 126 7.07 -0.21 -20.65
C GLU A 126 6.51 -1.36 -19.81
N LEU A 127 6.22 -1.12 -18.54
CA LEU A 127 5.93 -2.17 -17.58
C LEU A 127 4.53 -2.04 -16.98
N LEU A 128 3.87 -3.18 -16.87
CA LEU A 128 2.57 -3.34 -16.22
C LEU A 128 2.62 -4.48 -15.21
N GLN A 129 2.09 -4.25 -14.01
CA GLN A 129 1.93 -5.29 -13.00
C GLN A 129 0.57 -5.95 -13.11
N LYS A 130 0.55 -7.27 -13.10
CA LYS A 130 -0.67 -8.05 -12.99
C LYS A 130 -0.45 -9.16 -11.96
N ARG A 131 -1.17 -9.08 -10.85
CA ARG A 131 -1.11 -10.08 -9.78
C ARG A 131 -2.31 -10.99 -9.83
N ASN A 132 -2.14 -12.19 -9.32
CA ASN A 132 -3.18 -13.22 -9.30
C ASN A 132 -3.74 -13.56 -10.68
N GLY A 133 -3.03 -13.18 -11.74
CA GLY A 133 -3.38 -13.53 -13.10
C GLY A 133 -3.01 -14.96 -13.47
N VAL A 134 -3.52 -15.40 -14.60
CA VAL A 134 -3.24 -16.71 -15.19
C VAL A 134 -2.58 -16.52 -16.53
N TYR A 135 -1.58 -17.29 -16.85
CA TYR A 135 -0.94 -17.27 -18.16
C TYR A 135 -0.58 -18.67 -18.66
N LEU A 136 -0.48 -18.80 -19.97
CA LEU A 136 0.06 -19.98 -20.64
C LEU A 136 1.52 -19.75 -20.98
N GLN A 137 2.39 -20.62 -20.48
CA GLN A 137 3.78 -20.64 -20.94
C GLN A 137 3.82 -21.02 -22.41
N ASN A 138 4.49 -20.22 -23.23
CA ASN A 138 4.45 -20.33 -24.67
C ASN A 138 5.78 -19.96 -25.33
N LYS A 139 5.90 -20.22 -26.62
CA LYS A 139 7.01 -19.75 -27.47
C LYS A 139 6.50 -19.23 -28.80
N LEU A 140 7.24 -18.31 -29.37
CA LEU A 140 7.06 -17.90 -30.75
C LEU A 140 7.42 -19.06 -31.68
N HIS A 141 6.59 -19.34 -32.68
CA HIS A 141 6.84 -20.38 -33.66
C HIS A 141 7.03 -19.82 -35.09
N TYR A 142 6.45 -18.67 -35.38
CA TYR A 142 6.47 -18.06 -36.70
C TYR A 142 6.79 -16.57 -36.63
N GLU A 143 7.90 -16.13 -37.23
CA GLU A 143 8.37 -14.73 -37.04
C GLU A 143 7.84 -13.74 -38.09
N LYS A 144 7.35 -14.20 -39.25
CA LYS A 144 7.17 -13.33 -40.43
C LYS A 144 5.86 -12.55 -40.51
N GLU A 145 4.84 -12.91 -39.73
CA GLU A 145 3.52 -12.29 -39.84
C GLU A 145 2.90 -11.96 -38.48
N ILE A 146 3.73 -11.83 -37.45
CA ILE A 146 3.27 -11.63 -36.07
C ILE A 146 3.99 -10.44 -35.45
N GLU A 147 3.23 -9.51 -34.97
CA GLU A 147 3.68 -8.43 -34.12
C GLU A 147 3.55 -8.86 -32.67
N ILE A 148 4.65 -8.91 -31.93
CA ILE A 148 4.65 -9.15 -30.50
C ILE A 148 4.45 -7.82 -29.79
N LEU A 149 3.30 -7.66 -29.15
CA LEU A 149 2.93 -6.43 -28.44
C LEU A 149 3.44 -6.43 -26.98
N ALA A 150 3.45 -7.61 -26.34
CA ALA A 150 3.88 -7.72 -24.96
C ALA A 150 4.42 -9.12 -24.62
N GLU A 151 5.35 -9.17 -23.67
CA GLU A 151 5.91 -10.39 -23.08
C GLU A 151 5.64 -10.51 -21.59
N ILE A 152 5.68 -11.75 -21.09
CA ILE A 152 5.65 -12.04 -19.66
C ILE A 152 7.08 -12.14 -19.15
N ARG A 153 7.39 -11.41 -18.09
CA ARG A 153 8.70 -11.40 -17.44
C ARG A 153 8.58 -11.73 -15.96
N ASN A 154 9.53 -12.46 -15.41
CA ASN A 154 9.64 -12.60 -13.97
C ASN A 154 10.09 -11.28 -13.37
N CYS A 155 9.46 -10.88 -12.29
CA CYS A 155 9.96 -9.85 -11.41
C CYS A 155 10.84 -10.52 -10.36
N LEU A 156 12.16 -10.46 -10.55
CA LEU A 156 13.10 -10.86 -9.51
C LEU A 156 13.29 -9.70 -8.55
N GLY A 157 12.82 -9.92 -7.36
CA GLY A 157 13.04 -8.98 -6.28
C GLY A 157 12.01 -7.86 -6.23
N VAL A 158 12.40 -6.83 -5.63
CA VAL A 158 11.76 -5.77 -4.90
C VAL A 158 11.20 -4.67 -5.74
N HIS A 159 11.84 -4.40 -6.84
CA HIS A 159 11.76 -3.09 -7.47
C HIS A 159 11.06 -3.07 -8.82
N HIS A 160 10.35 -4.13 -9.20
CA HIS A 160 9.85 -4.26 -10.58
C HIS A 160 10.94 -4.04 -11.64
N VAL A 161 12.20 -4.19 -11.23
CA VAL A 161 13.36 -4.14 -12.10
C VAL A 161 13.48 -5.50 -12.75
N LEU A 162 13.49 -5.51 -14.07
CA LEU A 162 13.93 -6.67 -14.81
C LEU A 162 15.43 -6.82 -14.57
N ALA A 163 15.88 -7.97 -14.10
CA ALA A 163 17.30 -8.27 -14.12
C ALA A 163 17.79 -8.21 -15.58
N GLU A 164 18.98 -7.67 -15.82
CA GLU A 164 19.52 -7.50 -17.18
C GLU A 164 19.57 -8.82 -17.99
N ASP A 165 19.66 -9.95 -17.29
CA ASP A 165 19.75 -11.30 -17.86
C ASP A 165 18.40 -12.07 -17.80
N GLU A 166 17.31 -11.42 -17.40
CA GLU A 166 16.05 -12.13 -17.21
C GLU A 166 15.38 -12.50 -18.52
N LYS A 167 15.15 -13.79 -18.67
CA LYS A 167 14.53 -14.36 -19.88
C LYS A 167 13.01 -14.11 -19.89
N SER A 168 12.49 -13.90 -21.10
CA SER A 168 11.05 -13.96 -21.33
C SER A 168 10.49 -15.32 -20.92
N LEU A 169 9.39 -15.31 -20.17
CA LEU A 169 8.61 -16.52 -19.86
C LEU A 169 7.67 -16.89 -20.99
N GLY A 170 7.49 -15.99 -21.93
CA GLY A 170 6.63 -16.16 -23.09
C GLY A 170 6.00 -14.85 -23.53
N ILE A 171 5.22 -14.93 -24.59
CA ILE A 171 4.49 -13.81 -25.18
C ILE A 171 3.20 -13.61 -24.38
N ALA A 172 2.94 -12.39 -23.95
CA ALA A 172 1.69 -12.04 -23.27
C ALA A 172 0.58 -11.69 -24.26
N LEU A 173 0.94 -10.94 -25.31
CA LEU A 173 0.00 -10.51 -26.36
C LEU A 173 0.71 -10.42 -27.69
N ALA A 174 0.10 -10.98 -28.73
CA ALA A 174 0.56 -10.89 -30.11
C ALA A 174 -0.61 -10.54 -31.04
N LYS A 175 -0.30 -9.93 -32.17
CA LYS A 175 -1.23 -9.58 -33.23
C LYS A 175 -0.72 -10.13 -34.57
N THR A 176 -1.56 -10.80 -35.30
CA THR A 176 -1.25 -11.23 -36.69
C THR A 176 -1.65 -10.13 -37.69
N THR A 177 -1.09 -10.19 -38.90
CA THR A 177 -1.47 -9.30 -40.03
C THR A 177 -2.94 -9.40 -40.40
N ASN A 178 -3.63 -10.47 -39.99
CA ASN A 178 -5.04 -10.71 -40.26
C ASN A 178 -5.98 -10.27 -39.15
N ASN A 179 -5.53 -9.38 -38.25
CA ASN A 179 -6.31 -8.84 -37.12
C ASN A 179 -6.77 -9.92 -36.12
N VAL A 180 -5.96 -10.94 -35.90
CA VAL A 180 -6.13 -11.91 -34.83
C VAL A 180 -5.22 -11.52 -33.68
N TYR A 181 -5.81 -11.23 -32.51
CA TYR A 181 -5.10 -10.98 -31.28
C TYR A 181 -5.09 -12.26 -30.44
N THR A 182 -3.90 -12.70 -30.10
CA THR A 182 -3.71 -13.87 -29.23
C THR A 182 -3.10 -13.43 -27.91
N ALA A 183 -3.85 -13.57 -26.85
CA ALA A 183 -3.41 -13.27 -25.50
C ALA A 183 -3.12 -14.57 -24.74
N MET A 184 -1.92 -14.67 -24.19
CA MET A 184 -1.49 -15.80 -23.35
C MET A 184 -1.47 -15.42 -21.86
N ALA A 185 -2.10 -14.29 -21.52
CA ALA A 185 -2.41 -13.83 -20.16
C ALA A 185 -3.90 -13.43 -20.09
N ASP A 186 -4.48 -13.49 -18.91
CA ASP A 186 -5.92 -13.25 -18.64
C ASP A 186 -6.29 -11.78 -18.59
N PHE A 187 -6.08 -11.05 -19.68
CA PHE A 187 -6.37 -9.61 -19.76
C PHE A 187 -7.87 -9.29 -19.62
N SER A 188 -8.77 -10.20 -19.97
CA SER A 188 -10.21 -10.01 -19.80
C SER A 188 -10.70 -10.23 -18.37
N ASN A 189 -9.84 -10.73 -17.47
CA ASN A 189 -10.18 -10.96 -16.08
C ASN A 189 -9.93 -9.69 -15.25
N PHE A 190 -10.94 -8.83 -15.13
CA PHE A 190 -10.85 -7.58 -14.37
C PHE A 190 -11.17 -7.75 -12.89
N ASP A 191 -11.89 -8.80 -12.50
CA ASP A 191 -12.49 -8.93 -11.16
C ASP A 191 -11.50 -9.33 -10.08
N GLU A 192 -10.53 -10.19 -10.41
CA GLU A 192 -9.62 -10.79 -9.45
C GLU A 192 -8.22 -10.21 -9.49
N ASN A 193 -7.96 -9.30 -10.42
CA ASN A 193 -6.61 -8.84 -10.67
C ASN A 193 -6.36 -7.46 -10.09
N PHE A 194 -5.43 -7.43 -9.18
CA PHE A 194 -4.82 -6.18 -8.75
C PHE A 194 -3.85 -5.72 -9.83
N THR A 195 -4.29 -4.81 -10.68
CA THR A 195 -3.55 -4.30 -11.84
C THR A 195 -3.04 -2.89 -11.57
N LEU A 196 -1.72 -2.69 -11.68
CA LEU A 196 -1.07 -1.41 -11.40
C LEU A 196 0.07 -1.13 -12.39
N PRO A 197 0.39 0.11 -12.69
CA PRO A 197 -0.41 1.31 -12.36
C PRO A 197 -1.77 1.28 -13.08
N HIS A 198 -2.81 1.73 -12.40
CA HIS A 198 -4.17 1.67 -12.95
C HIS A 198 -4.34 2.51 -14.22
N SER A 199 -3.74 3.70 -14.25
CA SER A 199 -3.76 4.59 -15.41
C SER A 199 -3.10 3.96 -16.64
N HIS A 200 -2.00 3.22 -16.46
CA HIS A 200 -1.34 2.51 -17.55
C HIS A 200 -2.18 1.34 -18.06
N TRP A 201 -2.78 0.55 -17.15
CA TRP A 201 -3.68 -0.52 -17.55
C TRP A 201 -4.90 0.00 -18.30
N LYS A 202 -5.47 1.12 -17.87
CA LYS A 202 -6.58 1.76 -18.59
C LYS A 202 -6.21 2.12 -20.03
N LYS A 203 -5.05 2.72 -20.25
CA LYS A 203 -4.54 3.02 -21.61
C LYS A 203 -4.28 1.76 -22.42
N PHE A 204 -3.67 0.74 -21.79
CA PHE A 204 -3.44 -0.56 -22.45
C PHE A 204 -4.75 -1.20 -22.92
N TYR A 205 -5.75 -1.30 -22.05
CA TYR A 205 -7.05 -1.85 -22.41
C TYR A 205 -7.78 -1.00 -23.46
N ALA A 206 -7.71 0.32 -23.35
CA ALA A 206 -8.32 1.22 -24.32
C ALA A 206 -7.71 1.04 -25.70
N LYS A 207 -6.39 0.90 -25.78
CA LYS A 207 -5.69 0.66 -27.04
C LYS A 207 -6.05 -0.70 -27.64
N VAL A 208 -5.91 -1.79 -26.88
CA VAL A 208 -6.14 -3.15 -27.38
C VAL A 208 -7.61 -3.38 -27.71
N PHE A 209 -8.50 -3.13 -26.77
CA PHE A 209 -9.92 -3.42 -26.97
C PHE A 209 -10.63 -2.33 -27.81
N GLY A 210 -10.14 -1.10 -27.78
CA GLY A 210 -10.63 -0.05 -28.67
C GLY A 210 -10.39 -0.44 -30.13
N GLU A 211 -9.21 -0.93 -30.45
CA GLU A 211 -8.90 -1.42 -31.81
C GLU A 211 -9.76 -2.63 -32.19
N ILE A 212 -9.91 -3.64 -31.31
CA ILE A 212 -10.70 -4.83 -31.60
C ILE A 212 -12.19 -4.50 -31.80
N LEU A 213 -12.72 -3.60 -30.97
CA LEU A 213 -14.13 -3.21 -30.99
C LEU A 213 -14.47 -2.14 -32.02
N ASP A 214 -13.45 -1.57 -32.68
CA ASP A 214 -13.60 -0.46 -33.63
C ASP A 214 -14.28 0.78 -33.02
N ILE A 215 -13.82 1.15 -31.82
CA ILE A 215 -14.26 2.32 -31.09
C ILE A 215 -13.07 3.23 -30.76
N THR A 216 -13.34 4.45 -30.34
CA THR A 216 -12.27 5.36 -29.92
C THR A 216 -11.66 4.93 -28.58
N GLU A 217 -10.37 5.24 -28.38
CA GLU A 217 -9.70 4.98 -27.10
C GLU A 217 -10.43 5.66 -25.93
N VAL A 218 -10.95 6.86 -26.11
CA VAL A 218 -11.74 7.58 -25.10
C VAL A 218 -13.02 6.82 -24.71
N GLN A 219 -13.72 6.22 -25.67
CA GLN A 219 -14.89 5.39 -25.38
C GLN A 219 -14.50 4.12 -24.59
N ALA A 220 -13.39 3.49 -24.97
CA ALA A 220 -12.89 2.33 -24.26
C ALA A 220 -12.39 2.67 -22.83
N GLU A 221 -11.69 3.80 -22.65
CA GLU A 221 -11.27 4.30 -21.34
C GLU A 221 -12.45 4.57 -20.39
N ASN A 222 -13.50 5.22 -20.93
CA ASN A 222 -14.70 5.51 -20.15
C ASN A 222 -15.45 4.23 -19.75
N ALA A 223 -15.55 3.27 -20.66
CA ALA A 223 -16.15 1.97 -20.38
C ALA A 223 -15.35 1.21 -19.30
N PHE A 224 -14.02 1.19 -19.42
CA PHE A 224 -13.14 0.56 -18.44
C PHE A 224 -13.26 1.22 -17.07
N SER A 225 -13.19 2.57 -17.01
CA SER A 225 -13.30 3.31 -15.75
C SER A 225 -14.65 3.10 -15.04
N SER A 226 -15.71 2.78 -15.79
CA SER A 226 -17.05 2.54 -15.24
C SER A 226 -17.21 1.13 -14.67
N VAL A 227 -16.41 0.18 -15.12
CA VAL A 227 -16.47 -1.24 -14.68
C VAL A 227 -15.42 -1.54 -13.64
N TYR A 228 -14.22 -1.06 -13.86
CA TYR A 228 -13.14 -1.21 -12.91
C TYR A 228 -13.35 -0.23 -11.77
N SER A 229 -13.98 -0.72 -10.69
CA SER A 229 -14.14 0.02 -9.44
C SER A 229 -12.79 0.23 -8.75
N GLY A 230 -11.83 0.77 -9.51
CA GLY A 230 -10.50 1.04 -9.05
C GLY A 230 -10.49 1.98 -7.85
N ILE A 231 -9.33 2.13 -7.29
CA ILE A 231 -9.06 3.11 -6.26
C ILE A 231 -9.13 4.48 -6.92
N SER A 232 -10.14 5.27 -6.62
CA SER A 232 -10.13 6.69 -6.87
C SER A 232 -9.72 7.43 -5.61
N ILE A 233 -9.01 8.52 -5.79
CA ILE A 233 -8.73 9.47 -4.71
C ILE A 233 -9.81 10.54 -4.71
N SER A 234 -10.00 11.20 -3.57
CA SER A 234 -10.97 12.28 -3.46
C SER A 234 -10.42 13.57 -4.10
N ASP A 235 -11.32 14.48 -4.50
CA ASP A 235 -10.91 15.84 -4.92
C ASP A 235 -10.42 16.71 -3.75
N GLY A 236 -10.35 16.12 -2.56
CA GLY A 236 -10.07 16.74 -1.28
C GLY A 236 -11.34 16.90 -0.47
N THR A 237 -11.28 16.49 0.79
CA THR A 237 -12.38 16.62 1.76
C THR A 237 -11.91 17.45 2.96
N SER A 238 -12.84 17.90 3.80
CA SER A 238 -12.43 18.47 5.08
C SER A 238 -11.78 17.39 5.95
N ILE A 239 -10.92 17.80 6.88
CA ILE A 239 -10.26 16.87 7.80
C ILE A 239 -11.29 16.12 8.67
N GLU A 240 -12.41 16.74 9.04
CA GLU A 240 -13.51 16.09 9.77
C GLU A 240 -14.15 14.98 8.93
N THR A 241 -14.36 15.22 7.64
CA THR A 241 -14.90 14.21 6.71
C THR A 241 -13.91 13.07 6.55
N ALA A 242 -12.62 13.37 6.42
CA ALA A 242 -11.58 12.34 6.32
C ALA A 242 -11.51 11.46 7.59
N VAL A 243 -11.66 12.05 8.79
CA VAL A 243 -11.75 11.29 10.05
C VAL A 243 -12.98 10.38 10.05
N LYS A 244 -14.16 10.89 9.68
CA LYS A 244 -15.40 10.08 9.61
C LYS A 244 -15.27 8.92 8.62
N ASN A 245 -14.70 9.16 7.46
CA ASN A 245 -14.47 8.12 6.47
C ASN A 245 -13.54 7.01 7.00
N ALA A 246 -12.48 7.36 7.73
CA ALA A 246 -11.61 6.38 8.37
C ALA A 246 -12.33 5.56 9.44
N ILE A 247 -13.19 6.17 10.26
CA ILE A 247 -14.04 5.46 11.23
C ILE A 247 -14.97 4.48 10.47
N LEU A 248 -15.64 4.93 9.41
CA LEU A 248 -16.52 4.09 8.61
C LEU A 248 -15.78 2.92 7.95
N TRP A 249 -14.53 3.15 7.49
CA TRP A 249 -13.69 2.08 7.00
C TRP A 249 -13.46 0.99 8.06
N HIS A 250 -13.10 1.37 9.30
CA HIS A 250 -12.94 0.40 10.38
C HIS A 250 -14.22 -0.39 10.67
N LEU A 251 -15.38 0.26 10.60
CA LEU A 251 -16.67 -0.36 10.89
C LEU A 251 -17.17 -1.28 9.76
N ASP A 252 -16.82 -0.99 8.51
CA ASP A 252 -17.45 -1.62 7.34
C ASP A 252 -16.54 -2.55 6.54
N SER A 253 -15.22 -2.44 6.66
CA SER A 253 -14.25 -3.27 5.91
C SER A 253 -14.15 -4.71 6.44
N GLY A 254 -14.65 -4.99 7.64
CA GLY A 254 -14.42 -6.26 8.33
C GLY A 254 -13.04 -6.37 9.01
N ILE A 255 -12.27 -5.25 9.07
CA ILE A 255 -11.00 -5.19 9.78
C ILE A 255 -11.19 -5.42 11.29
N MET A 256 -12.35 -5.08 11.81
CA MET A 256 -12.82 -5.51 13.12
C MET A 256 -13.70 -6.76 12.94
N PRO A 257 -13.35 -7.92 13.52
CA PRO A 257 -14.16 -9.13 13.45
C PRO A 257 -15.60 -8.91 13.92
N GLU A 258 -15.75 -8.14 14.99
CA GLU A 258 -17.03 -7.61 15.46
C GLU A 258 -17.00 -6.09 15.40
N LYS A 259 -18.04 -5.48 14.83
CA LYS A 259 -18.12 -4.03 14.63
C LYS A 259 -18.06 -3.20 15.92
N ASP A 260 -18.40 -3.83 17.05
CA ASP A 260 -18.32 -3.21 18.36
C ASP A 260 -16.90 -3.20 18.95
N GLY A 261 -15.92 -3.81 18.25
CA GLY A 261 -14.53 -3.88 18.69
C GLY A 261 -14.21 -4.94 19.74
N SER A 262 -15.20 -5.72 20.20
CA SER A 262 -15.05 -6.67 21.33
C SER A 262 -14.05 -7.80 21.08
N LEU A 263 -13.80 -8.14 19.80
CA LEU A 263 -12.78 -9.10 19.39
C LEU A 263 -11.46 -8.45 18.95
N GLY A 264 -11.31 -7.13 19.10
CA GLY A 264 -10.13 -6.38 18.70
C GLY A 264 -10.11 -6.05 17.20
N VAL A 265 -8.92 -5.75 16.68
CA VAL A 265 -8.72 -5.23 15.32
C VAL A 265 -7.66 -6.06 14.61
N TYR A 266 -7.94 -6.49 13.39
CA TYR A 266 -6.93 -7.08 12.51
C TYR A 266 -5.92 -6.03 12.05
N GLU A 267 -4.72 -6.47 11.68
CA GLU A 267 -3.60 -5.57 11.42
C GLU A 267 -3.80 -4.75 10.13
N MET A 268 -4.21 -5.39 9.04
CA MET A 268 -4.25 -4.73 7.74
C MET A 268 -5.12 -5.44 6.70
N VAL A 269 -5.44 -4.72 5.62
CA VAL A 269 -5.74 -5.30 4.32
C VAL A 269 -4.43 -5.52 3.58
N ARG A 270 -4.13 -6.76 3.19
CA ARG A 270 -2.85 -7.12 2.56
C ARG A 270 -2.72 -6.53 1.17
N SER A 271 -1.51 -6.13 0.81
CA SER A 271 -1.23 -5.45 -0.46
C SER A 271 -1.35 -6.34 -1.70
N PHE A 272 -1.13 -7.64 -1.57
CA PHE A 272 -0.98 -8.48 -2.77
C PHE A 272 -2.26 -9.20 -3.21
N ASP A 273 -3.23 -9.38 -2.32
CA ASP A 273 -4.49 -10.07 -2.62
C ASP A 273 -5.74 -9.32 -2.10
N LEU A 274 -5.55 -8.16 -1.50
CA LEU A 274 -6.59 -7.34 -0.88
C LEU A 274 -7.44 -8.11 0.15
N LYS A 275 -6.82 -9.08 0.84
CA LYS A 275 -7.46 -9.84 1.91
C LYS A 275 -7.00 -9.35 3.27
N LEU A 276 -7.82 -9.62 4.28
CA LEU A 276 -7.49 -9.27 5.67
C LEU A 276 -6.34 -10.14 6.19
N ALA A 277 -5.31 -9.49 6.72
CA ALA A 277 -4.32 -10.15 7.56
C ALA A 277 -4.85 -10.20 8.98
N LYS A 278 -5.25 -11.40 9.41
CA LYS A 278 -6.01 -11.62 10.65
C LYS A 278 -5.15 -11.68 11.92
N ASN A 279 -3.96 -11.10 11.88
CA ASN A 279 -3.15 -10.95 13.10
C ASN A 279 -3.69 -9.78 13.91
N ILE A 280 -3.48 -9.83 15.24
CA ILE A 280 -3.80 -8.76 16.17
C ILE A 280 -2.51 -8.27 16.77
N ARG A 281 -2.24 -6.97 16.59
CA ARG A 281 -1.02 -6.31 17.02
C ARG A 281 -1.34 -5.20 18.00
N GLY A 282 -0.46 -5.01 18.99
CA GLY A 282 -0.73 -4.10 20.10
C GLY A 282 -0.90 -2.65 19.67
N ASP A 283 0.06 -2.12 18.92
CA ASP A 283 0.02 -0.74 18.44
C ASP A 283 -1.13 -0.48 17.45
N SER A 284 -1.35 -1.39 16.49
CA SER A 284 -2.46 -1.28 15.53
C SER A 284 -3.82 -1.20 16.24
N SER A 285 -4.03 -2.07 17.23
CA SER A 285 -5.26 -2.07 18.04
C SER A 285 -5.41 -0.78 18.84
N LEU A 286 -4.34 -0.30 19.49
CA LEU A 286 -4.41 0.89 20.32
C LEU A 286 -4.51 2.19 19.50
N PHE A 287 -3.91 2.28 18.30
CA PHE A 287 -4.18 3.40 17.39
C PHE A 287 -5.65 3.46 17.01
N THR A 288 -6.26 2.31 16.69
CA THR A 288 -7.69 2.25 16.38
C THR A 288 -8.53 2.66 17.60
N ALA A 289 -8.21 2.15 18.80
CA ALA A 289 -8.89 2.57 20.04
C ALA A 289 -8.76 4.08 20.28
N ALA A 290 -7.56 4.65 20.10
CA ALA A 290 -7.32 6.08 20.24
C ALA A 290 -8.11 6.91 19.23
N LEU A 291 -8.15 6.47 17.96
CA LEU A 291 -8.96 7.12 16.95
C LEU A 291 -10.45 7.14 17.34
N PHE A 292 -11.02 5.99 17.73
CA PHE A 292 -12.42 5.91 18.14
C PHE A 292 -12.72 6.72 19.42
N SER A 293 -11.80 6.76 20.39
CA SER A 293 -11.96 7.57 21.61
C SER A 293 -11.96 9.07 21.31
N LEU A 294 -10.96 9.55 20.57
CA LEU A 294 -10.83 10.95 20.21
C LEU A 294 -11.98 11.42 19.30
N ALA A 295 -12.33 10.61 18.29
CA ALA A 295 -13.44 10.93 17.39
C ALA A 295 -14.78 10.85 18.12
N GLY A 296 -14.98 9.88 19.02
CA GLY A 296 -16.17 9.77 19.86
C GLY A 296 -16.40 11.01 20.71
N LYS A 297 -15.33 11.56 21.30
CA LYS A 297 -15.37 12.81 22.06
C LYS A 297 -15.59 14.03 21.15
N TYR A 298 -14.86 14.15 20.05
CA TYR A 298 -14.95 15.30 19.15
C TYR A 298 -16.32 15.43 18.47
N PHE A 299 -16.88 14.31 18.00
CA PHE A 299 -18.18 14.28 17.33
C PHE A 299 -19.35 13.97 18.26
N GLU A 300 -19.11 13.93 19.58
CA GLU A 300 -20.12 13.63 20.60
C GLU A 300 -20.86 12.31 20.34
N ASN A 301 -20.13 11.28 19.88
CA ASN A 301 -20.67 9.98 19.53
C ASN A 301 -20.29 8.91 20.59
N PRO A 302 -21.21 8.55 21.51
CA PRO A 302 -20.92 7.60 22.58
C PRO A 302 -20.71 6.17 22.09
N ASP A 303 -21.28 5.80 20.94
CA ASP A 303 -21.08 4.46 20.37
C ASP A 303 -19.62 4.27 19.95
N TRP A 304 -19.00 5.29 19.37
CA TRP A 304 -17.58 5.23 19.04
C TRP A 304 -16.69 5.15 20.30
N SER A 305 -17.04 5.87 21.34
CA SER A 305 -16.35 5.77 22.63
C SER A 305 -16.47 4.35 23.21
N LYS A 306 -17.64 3.71 23.03
CA LYS A 306 -17.84 2.32 23.45
C LYS A 306 -17.01 1.32 22.63
N VAL A 307 -16.90 1.51 21.32
CA VAL A 307 -16.00 0.71 20.46
C VAL A 307 -14.56 0.83 20.95
N SER A 308 -14.08 2.04 21.25
CA SER A 308 -12.75 2.26 21.83
C SER A 308 -12.53 1.43 23.11
N GLN A 309 -13.47 1.47 24.06
CA GLN A 309 -13.37 0.71 25.29
C GLN A 309 -13.32 -0.80 25.04
N ASN A 310 -14.15 -1.30 24.14
CA ASN A 310 -14.14 -2.72 23.80
C ASN A 310 -12.81 -3.17 23.18
N ILE A 311 -12.21 -2.35 22.30
CA ILE A 311 -10.87 -2.63 21.74
C ILE A 311 -9.80 -2.61 22.85
N LEU A 312 -9.87 -1.68 23.79
CA LEU A 312 -8.95 -1.64 24.95
C LEU A 312 -9.06 -2.94 25.76
N ASP A 313 -10.27 -3.36 26.09
CA ASP A 313 -10.51 -4.60 26.86
C ASP A 313 -9.99 -5.82 26.09
N ALA A 314 -10.26 -5.87 24.79
CA ALA A 314 -9.76 -6.93 23.91
C ALA A 314 -8.22 -6.98 23.87
N THR A 315 -7.54 -5.84 23.92
CA THR A 315 -6.08 -5.72 23.79
C THR A 315 -5.36 -5.89 25.11
N LEU A 316 -5.81 -5.19 26.16
CA LEU A 316 -5.10 -5.07 27.43
C LEU A 316 -5.52 -6.12 28.46
N ILE A 317 -6.75 -6.63 28.39
CA ILE A 317 -7.30 -7.59 29.34
C ILE A 317 -7.36 -8.98 28.71
N ASN A 318 -8.10 -9.13 27.63
CA ASN A 318 -8.37 -10.47 27.06
C ASN A 318 -7.12 -11.10 26.42
N ARG A 319 -6.20 -10.28 25.84
CA ARG A 319 -4.97 -10.74 25.19
C ARG A 319 -3.70 -10.45 25.96
N ASP A 320 -3.78 -9.69 27.04
CA ASP A 320 -2.65 -9.34 27.91
C ASP A 320 -1.42 -8.89 27.13
N LEU A 321 -1.63 -7.96 26.15
CA LEU A 321 -0.53 -7.50 25.30
C LEU A 321 0.43 -6.56 26.02
N GLN A 322 0.03 -5.89 27.08
CA GLN A 322 0.96 -5.18 27.94
C GLN A 322 1.52 -6.12 29.02
N ILE A 323 2.83 -6.22 29.09
CA ILE A 323 3.53 -7.08 30.08
C ILE A 323 3.34 -6.48 31.48
N THR A 324 2.77 -7.25 32.39
CA THR A 324 2.43 -6.78 33.73
C THR A 324 3.41 -7.23 34.82
N GLN A 325 4.35 -8.14 34.50
CA GLN A 325 5.32 -8.70 35.44
C GLN A 325 6.73 -8.81 34.84
N GLY A 326 7.73 -9.04 35.70
CA GLY A 326 9.11 -9.25 35.27
C GLY A 326 9.85 -7.97 34.90
N ILE A 327 11.04 -8.15 34.26
CA ILE A 327 11.95 -7.07 33.92
C ILE A 327 11.37 -6.13 32.84
N ASN A 328 10.59 -6.68 31.93
CA ASN A 328 9.97 -5.95 30.82
C ASN A 328 8.56 -5.44 31.18
N LYS A 329 8.21 -5.42 32.46
CA LYS A 329 6.94 -4.89 32.96
C LYS A 329 6.71 -3.49 32.42
N GLY A 330 5.56 -3.29 31.73
CA GLY A 330 5.15 -2.04 31.12
C GLY A 330 5.23 -2.05 29.61
N LEU A 331 6.17 -2.78 29.03
CA LEU A 331 6.33 -2.89 27.58
C LEU A 331 5.24 -3.75 26.94
N PHE A 332 5.12 -3.66 25.62
CA PHE A 332 4.10 -4.37 24.86
C PHE A 332 4.70 -5.51 24.05
N LYS A 333 4.01 -6.66 24.05
CA LYS A 333 4.21 -7.75 23.12
C LYS A 333 3.82 -7.27 21.72
N TRP A 334 4.57 -7.69 20.71
CA TRP A 334 4.30 -7.24 19.34
C TRP A 334 2.96 -7.75 18.82
N PHE A 335 2.74 -9.10 18.87
CA PHE A 335 1.50 -9.74 18.44
C PHE A 335 0.80 -10.50 19.56
N ALA A 336 -0.53 -10.58 19.45
CA ALA A 336 -1.31 -11.60 20.16
C ALA A 336 -1.17 -12.93 19.40
N GLY A 337 -0.75 -13.99 20.08
CA GLY A 337 -0.62 -15.30 19.45
C GLY A 337 -0.04 -16.36 20.36
N THR A 338 0.18 -17.55 19.81
CA THR A 338 0.81 -18.67 20.49
C THR A 338 2.31 -18.42 20.68
N LYS A 339 2.93 -19.22 21.53
CA LYS A 339 4.33 -19.07 21.96
C LYS A 339 5.38 -19.00 20.84
N ASP A 340 5.03 -19.36 19.62
CA ASP A 340 6.01 -19.66 18.58
C ASP A 340 6.34 -18.49 17.65
N PHE A 341 5.54 -17.40 17.62
CA PHE A 341 5.84 -16.23 16.80
C PHE A 341 5.16 -14.95 17.29
N GLY A 342 5.95 -13.89 17.42
CA GLY A 342 5.46 -12.54 17.69
C GLY A 342 5.15 -12.20 19.14
N THR A 343 4.76 -13.17 19.96
CA THR A 343 4.48 -12.93 21.39
C THR A 343 5.73 -12.68 22.22
N HIS A 344 6.87 -13.17 21.75
CA HIS A 344 8.16 -13.04 22.42
C HIS A 344 8.99 -11.85 21.97
N VAL A 345 8.49 -11.06 21.00
CA VAL A 345 9.19 -9.92 20.45
C VAL A 345 8.63 -8.63 21.01
N ILE A 346 9.52 -7.73 21.41
CA ILE A 346 9.24 -6.36 21.82
C ILE A 346 9.96 -5.41 20.89
N TYR A 347 9.21 -4.51 20.26
CA TYR A 347 9.78 -3.35 19.57
C TYR A 347 9.65 -2.12 20.46
N ALA A 348 10.76 -1.43 20.68
CA ALA A 348 10.77 -0.24 21.53
C ALA A 348 9.85 0.86 20.98
N SER A 349 9.96 1.15 19.69
CA SER A 349 9.12 2.16 19.03
C SER A 349 7.63 1.80 19.08
N ASP A 350 7.26 0.54 18.87
CA ASP A 350 5.86 0.11 18.90
C ASP A 350 5.30 0.14 20.31
N SER A 351 6.10 -0.26 21.33
CA SER A 351 5.72 -0.11 22.72
C SER A 351 5.48 1.37 23.09
N ALA A 352 6.34 2.28 22.61
CA ALA A 352 6.15 3.71 22.84
C ALA A 352 4.89 4.26 22.15
N ARG A 353 4.59 3.80 20.93
CA ARG A 353 3.33 4.14 20.22
C ARG A 353 2.10 3.66 20.99
N CYS A 354 2.15 2.45 21.55
CA CYS A 354 1.09 1.98 22.46
C CYS A 354 0.88 2.95 23.63
N GLY A 355 1.96 3.40 24.26
CA GLY A 355 1.90 4.37 25.33
C GLY A 355 1.30 5.71 24.90
N ASN A 356 1.67 6.21 23.73
CA ASN A 356 1.12 7.45 23.19
C ASN A 356 -0.39 7.33 22.93
N CYS A 357 -0.86 6.16 22.45
CA CYS A 357 -2.29 5.89 22.33
C CYS A 357 -2.99 5.86 23.71
N LEU A 358 -2.39 5.21 24.72
CA LEU A 358 -2.95 5.21 26.07
C LEU A 358 -3.07 6.64 26.63
N TYR A 359 -2.06 7.50 26.40
CA TYR A 359 -2.12 8.90 26.78
C TYR A 359 -3.31 9.62 26.12
N ALA A 360 -3.46 9.48 24.81
CA ALA A 360 -4.55 10.12 24.07
C ALA A 360 -5.93 9.69 24.59
N ILE A 361 -6.10 8.40 24.85
CA ILE A 361 -7.37 7.86 25.38
C ILE A 361 -7.58 8.34 26.84
N TYR A 362 -6.54 8.35 27.68
CA TYR A 362 -6.60 8.92 29.04
C TYR A 362 -7.05 10.38 29.01
N LYS A 363 -6.48 11.21 28.13
CA LYS A 363 -6.87 12.62 27.98
C LYS A 363 -8.31 12.79 27.48
N ALA A 364 -8.81 11.86 26.72
CA ALA A 364 -10.19 11.86 26.23
C ALA A 364 -11.19 11.42 27.32
N THR A 365 -10.82 10.43 28.15
CA THR A 365 -11.75 9.73 29.07
C THR A 365 -11.54 10.04 30.56
N GLY A 366 -10.33 10.40 30.98
CA GLY A 366 -9.97 10.55 32.38
C GLY A 366 -9.72 9.22 33.12
N ASP A 367 -9.58 8.08 32.40
CA ASP A 367 -9.40 6.77 33.03
C ASP A 367 -8.02 6.61 33.69
N GLU A 368 -7.98 6.68 35.03
CA GLU A 368 -6.77 6.56 35.84
C GLU A 368 -6.07 5.20 35.67
N ASN A 369 -6.76 4.13 35.25
CA ASN A 369 -6.10 2.84 34.96
C ASN A 369 -5.19 2.96 33.75
N LEU A 370 -5.59 3.70 32.72
CA LEU A 370 -4.76 3.94 31.54
C LEU A 370 -3.53 4.79 31.89
N LYS A 371 -3.70 5.80 32.75
CA LYS A 371 -2.59 6.58 33.30
C LYS A 371 -1.58 5.70 34.04
N ASN A 372 -2.05 4.80 34.89
CA ASN A 372 -1.17 3.88 35.63
C ASN A 372 -0.41 2.95 34.67
N ARG A 373 -1.06 2.44 33.63
CA ARG A 373 -0.43 1.63 32.57
C ARG A 373 0.61 2.45 31.79
N LEU A 374 0.33 3.71 31.51
CA LEU A 374 1.24 4.63 30.85
C LEU A 374 2.50 4.90 31.70
N ILE A 375 2.34 5.17 33.00
CA ILE A 375 3.47 5.36 33.93
C ILE A 375 4.32 4.09 34.03
N MET A 376 3.68 2.92 34.11
CA MET A 376 4.39 1.63 34.14
C MET A 376 5.28 1.44 32.90
N LEU A 377 4.82 1.86 31.71
CA LEU A 377 5.62 1.85 30.49
C LEU A 377 6.78 2.85 30.54
N GLY A 378 6.52 4.05 31.06
CA GLY A 378 7.55 5.08 31.23
C GLY A 378 8.71 4.63 32.11
N GLU A 379 8.41 3.98 33.22
CA GLU A 379 9.43 3.41 34.12
C GLU A 379 10.24 2.30 33.44
N ALA A 380 9.62 1.49 32.54
CA ALA A 380 10.34 0.50 31.75
C ALA A 380 11.37 1.16 30.81
N PHE A 381 10.98 2.24 30.11
CA PHE A 381 11.90 2.96 29.24
C PHE A 381 13.04 3.65 30.00
N LEU A 382 12.76 4.26 31.15
CA LEU A 382 13.83 4.86 31.97
C LEU A 382 14.87 3.81 32.40
N LYS A 383 14.43 2.57 32.68
CA LYS A 383 15.35 1.45 32.94
C LYS A 383 16.17 1.08 31.69
N TRP A 384 15.56 1.10 30.53
CA TRP A 384 16.26 0.78 29.27
C TRP A 384 17.30 1.83 28.91
N PHE A 385 17.05 3.10 29.17
CA PHE A 385 18.05 4.15 29.04
C PHE A 385 19.20 3.96 30.05
N SER A 386 18.91 3.45 31.25
CA SER A 386 19.92 3.25 32.30
C SER A 386 20.75 4.51 32.61
N GLY A 387 20.14 5.69 32.45
CA GLY A 387 20.82 6.98 32.58
C GLY A 387 21.62 7.44 31.36
N ASP A 388 21.70 6.64 30.30
CA ASP A 388 22.30 6.98 29.02
C ASP A 388 21.38 7.89 28.18
N ALA A 389 21.91 8.50 27.14
CA ALA A 389 21.17 9.26 26.14
C ALA A 389 20.45 8.35 25.14
N LEU A 390 20.96 7.16 24.92
CA LEU A 390 20.54 6.22 23.91
C LEU A 390 20.08 4.88 24.51
N ILE A 391 19.14 4.22 23.86
CA ILE A 391 18.70 2.87 24.19
C ILE A 391 19.49 1.82 23.39
N PRO A 392 19.53 0.57 23.87
CA PRO A 392 19.97 -0.56 23.03
C PRO A 392 19.10 -0.69 21.80
N ALA A 393 19.57 -1.42 20.77
CA ALA A 393 18.78 -1.71 19.57
C ALA A 393 17.36 -2.16 19.90
N GLY A 394 16.39 -1.72 19.13
CA GLY A 394 15.00 -1.66 19.53
C GLY A 394 14.16 -2.91 19.42
N VAL A 395 14.75 -4.10 19.18
CA VAL A 395 14.00 -5.37 18.99
C VAL A 395 14.58 -6.46 19.90
N PHE A 396 13.72 -7.07 20.70
CA PHE A 396 14.16 -8.07 21.67
C PHE A 396 13.19 -9.23 21.82
N ASN A 397 13.75 -10.42 22.04
CA ASN A 397 12.98 -11.54 22.55
C ASN A 397 12.86 -11.39 24.08
N TYR A 398 11.65 -11.11 24.59
CA TYR A 398 11.45 -10.75 26.00
C TYR A 398 11.69 -11.89 26.97
N ASP A 399 11.57 -13.16 26.54
CA ASP A 399 11.81 -14.33 27.39
C ASP A 399 13.29 -14.53 27.72
N GLN A 400 14.17 -14.01 26.86
CA GLN A 400 15.63 -14.13 27.01
C GLN A 400 16.27 -12.90 27.64
N LEU A 401 15.51 -11.83 27.84
CA LEU A 401 16.03 -10.56 28.31
C LEU A 401 16.14 -10.51 29.83
N ASN A 402 17.31 -10.21 30.32
CA ASN A 402 17.54 -9.66 31.64
C ASN A 402 18.19 -8.28 31.52
N LEU A 403 18.23 -7.52 32.62
CA LEU A 403 18.74 -6.14 32.60
C LEU A 403 20.20 -6.07 32.16
N GLU A 404 21.02 -7.02 32.54
CA GLU A 404 22.43 -7.14 32.16
C GLU A 404 22.58 -7.35 30.66
N THR A 405 21.79 -8.25 30.07
CA THR A 405 21.74 -8.46 28.63
C THR A 405 21.31 -7.20 27.88
N ILE A 406 20.29 -6.49 28.35
CA ILE A 406 19.85 -5.22 27.75
C ILE A 406 20.98 -4.19 27.78
N GLN A 407 21.68 -4.06 28.89
CA GLN A 407 22.77 -3.09 29.07
C GLN A 407 24.01 -3.39 28.22
N SER A 408 24.23 -4.67 27.89
CA SER A 408 25.37 -5.10 27.06
C SER A 408 25.16 -4.88 25.55
N HIS A 409 23.95 -4.60 25.09
CA HIS A 409 23.67 -4.38 23.67
C HIS A 409 24.20 -3.01 23.21
N GLU A 410 24.66 -2.96 21.96
CA GLU A 410 25.07 -1.74 21.30
C GLU A 410 23.94 -0.70 21.27
N ARG A 411 24.27 0.56 21.56
CA ARG A 411 23.31 1.67 21.54
C ARG A 411 23.04 2.09 20.10
N THR A 412 21.75 2.16 19.75
CA THR A 412 21.38 2.59 18.40
C THR A 412 21.45 4.10 18.25
N THR A 413 21.92 4.55 17.09
CA THR A 413 21.95 5.97 16.69
C THR A 413 20.87 6.31 15.65
N ALA A 414 19.95 5.36 15.38
CA ALA A 414 18.91 5.52 14.39
C ALA A 414 17.68 6.25 15.00
N PRO A 415 17.30 7.45 14.52
CA PRO A 415 16.20 8.26 15.05
C PRO A 415 14.84 7.54 15.09
N GLU A 416 14.63 6.54 14.27
CA GLU A 416 13.40 5.77 14.17
C GLU A 416 12.99 5.10 15.49
N PHE A 417 13.95 4.74 16.32
CA PHE A 417 13.67 4.12 17.61
C PHE A 417 13.29 5.14 18.68
N TYR A 418 13.61 6.41 18.48
CA TYR A 418 13.44 7.46 19.48
C TYR A 418 12.24 8.34 19.27
N GLU A 419 11.76 8.53 18.06
CA GLU A 419 10.67 9.44 17.73
C GLU A 419 9.45 9.21 18.64
N ALA A 420 8.91 7.99 18.65
CA ALA A 420 7.75 7.64 19.45
C ALA A 420 8.05 7.69 20.97
N ILE A 421 9.30 7.36 21.37
CA ILE A 421 9.73 7.41 22.77
C ILE A 421 9.81 8.85 23.26
N MET A 422 10.31 9.78 22.45
CA MET A 422 10.38 11.20 22.85
C MET A 422 8.99 11.82 23.02
N ILE A 423 8.05 11.48 22.15
CA ILE A 423 6.64 11.86 22.30
C ILE A 423 6.08 11.25 23.59
N LEU A 424 6.36 9.97 23.87
CA LEU A 424 5.95 9.31 25.12
C LEU A 424 6.52 9.98 26.36
N MET A 425 7.81 10.33 26.37
CA MET A 425 8.44 11.03 27.49
C MET A 425 7.81 12.40 27.72
N LYS A 426 7.51 13.16 26.66
CA LYS A 426 6.76 14.43 26.75
C LYS A 426 5.39 14.20 27.39
N ASN A 427 4.65 13.20 26.94
CA ASN A 427 3.31 12.88 27.44
C ASN A 427 3.34 12.43 28.91
N LEU A 428 4.35 11.65 29.30
CA LEU A 428 4.58 11.25 30.70
C LEU A 428 4.91 12.43 31.58
N TYR A 429 5.77 13.35 31.14
CA TYR A 429 6.04 14.58 31.87
C TYR A 429 4.78 15.43 32.12
N ILE A 430 3.93 15.57 31.09
CA ILE A 430 2.66 16.30 31.18
C ILE A 430 1.72 15.66 32.23
N VAL A 431 1.69 14.32 32.31
CA VAL A 431 0.78 13.59 33.22
C VAL A 431 1.31 13.53 34.67
N THR A 432 2.63 13.44 34.82
CA THR A 432 3.26 13.15 36.12
C THR A 432 4.01 14.34 36.74
N ALA A 433 4.41 15.32 35.94
CA ALA A 433 5.37 16.37 36.28
C ALA A 433 6.75 15.84 36.73
N ASP A 434 7.08 14.60 36.43
CA ASP A 434 8.36 13.99 36.78
C ASP A 434 9.47 14.42 35.82
N ASN A 435 10.43 15.17 36.35
CA ASN A 435 11.52 15.75 35.54
C ASN A 435 12.43 14.71 34.87
N ARG A 436 12.49 13.46 35.35
CA ARG A 436 13.29 12.41 34.73
C ARG A 436 12.94 12.24 33.27
N TYR A 437 11.65 12.35 32.91
CA TYR A 437 11.18 12.24 31.51
C TYR A 437 11.66 13.44 30.66
N LYS A 438 11.56 14.65 31.18
CA LYS A 438 12.05 15.86 30.52
C LYS A 438 13.58 15.85 30.33
N GLU A 439 14.32 15.45 31.34
CA GLU A 439 15.77 15.31 31.27
C GLU A 439 16.20 14.29 30.23
N GLN A 440 15.46 13.17 30.10
CA GLN A 440 15.74 12.15 29.09
C GLN A 440 15.53 12.69 27.67
N ILE A 441 14.47 13.51 27.44
CA ILE A 441 14.26 14.16 26.13
C ILE A 441 15.48 14.99 25.75
N PHE A 442 15.99 15.83 26.68
CA PHE A 442 17.13 16.70 26.39
C PHE A 442 18.42 15.89 26.14
N LYS A 443 18.73 14.92 26.99
CA LYS A 443 19.88 14.02 26.79
C LYS A 443 19.87 13.36 25.42
N THR A 444 18.71 12.84 25.00
CA THR A 444 18.58 12.18 23.69
C THR A 444 18.71 13.20 22.56
N ALA A 445 18.06 14.36 22.65
CA ALA A 445 18.13 15.40 21.62
C ALA A 445 19.55 15.97 21.47
N GLU A 446 20.26 16.21 22.57
CA GLU A 446 21.68 16.62 22.56
C GLU A 446 22.55 15.59 21.87
N LYS A 447 22.39 14.31 22.22
CA LYS A 447 23.16 13.23 21.59
C LYS A 447 22.86 13.10 20.10
N MET A 448 21.59 13.22 19.68
CA MET A 448 21.21 13.22 18.27
C MET A 448 21.76 14.44 17.52
N ALA A 449 21.86 15.61 18.16
CA ALA A 449 22.47 16.80 17.58
C ALA A 449 23.98 16.65 17.38
N GLU A 450 24.68 15.96 18.29
CA GLU A 450 26.12 15.65 18.14
C GLU A 450 26.37 14.70 16.93
N ILE A 451 25.44 13.80 16.65
CA ILE A 451 25.56 12.80 15.57
C ILE A 451 25.13 13.38 14.23
N TYR A 452 24.22 14.37 14.21
CA TYR A 452 23.68 14.98 13.00
C TYR A 452 24.79 15.48 12.06
N PRO A 453 24.73 15.26 10.74
CA PRO A 453 23.67 14.53 10.00
C PRO A 453 23.93 13.02 9.85
N ASN A 454 24.95 12.46 10.52
CA ASN A 454 25.45 11.09 10.34
C ASN A 454 24.70 10.09 11.24
N PHE A 455 23.39 10.07 11.19
CA PHE A 455 22.61 9.11 11.93
C PHE A 455 22.85 7.67 11.45
N GLY A 456 22.65 6.71 12.36
CA GLY A 456 22.43 5.34 11.96
C GLY A 456 21.13 5.25 11.14
N ILE A 457 21.17 4.48 10.08
CA ILE A 457 20.00 4.18 9.26
C ILE A 457 19.63 2.73 9.54
N GLY A 458 18.39 2.47 9.94
CA GLY A 458 17.88 1.12 10.10
C GLY A 458 17.89 0.37 8.76
N PRO A 459 17.99 -0.95 8.77
CA PRO A 459 18.19 -1.76 7.56
C PRO A 459 17.05 -1.64 6.53
N SER A 460 15.93 -1.08 6.93
CA SER A 460 14.72 -0.97 6.11
C SER A 460 14.26 0.47 5.84
N HIS A 461 15.11 1.47 6.07
CA HIS A 461 14.65 2.86 6.10
C HIS A 461 15.48 3.79 5.22
N SER A 462 14.80 4.78 4.67
CA SER A 462 15.38 5.82 3.84
C SER A 462 15.97 6.95 4.71
N LYS A 463 16.79 7.84 4.10
CA LYS A 463 17.24 9.08 4.75
C LYS A 463 16.05 9.98 5.09
N ASN A 464 15.08 10.08 4.19
CA ASN A 464 13.90 10.89 4.41
C ASN A 464 13.10 10.39 5.61
N PHE A 465 12.94 9.07 5.71
CA PHE A 465 12.40 8.46 6.90
C PHE A 465 13.22 8.84 8.15
N THR A 466 14.53 8.65 8.10
CA THR A 466 15.43 8.94 9.23
C THR A 466 15.40 10.41 9.63
N LEU A 467 15.48 11.34 8.65
CA LEU A 467 15.44 12.78 8.92
C LEU A 467 14.06 13.26 9.43
N SER A 468 12.96 12.70 8.95
CA SER A 468 11.62 13.03 9.47
C SER A 468 11.49 12.67 10.96
N ARG A 469 12.05 11.53 11.36
CA ARG A 469 12.10 11.08 12.77
C ARG A 469 13.03 11.95 13.61
N ALA A 470 14.19 12.31 13.08
CA ALA A 470 15.10 13.24 13.76
C ALA A 470 14.44 14.61 13.99
N LEU A 471 13.73 15.13 12.98
CA LEU A 471 12.98 16.38 13.13
C LEU A 471 11.95 16.28 14.27
N THR A 472 11.26 15.13 14.41
CA THR A 472 10.33 14.92 15.51
C THR A 472 11.01 14.99 16.87
N ILE A 473 12.17 14.37 17.03
CA ILE A 473 12.95 14.42 18.29
C ILE A 473 13.26 15.87 18.66
N PHE A 474 13.79 16.66 17.73
CA PHE A 474 14.12 18.07 17.97
C PHE A 474 12.85 18.92 18.18
N ALA A 475 11.78 18.66 17.45
CA ALA A 475 10.50 19.35 17.64
C ALA A 475 9.91 19.12 19.05
N VAL A 476 9.95 17.86 19.52
CA VAL A 476 9.51 17.54 20.90
C VAL A 476 10.35 18.26 21.93
N ALA A 477 11.69 18.23 21.81
CA ALA A 477 12.58 18.94 22.72
C ALA A 477 12.32 20.46 22.69
N GLN A 478 12.05 21.04 21.53
CA GLN A 478 11.74 22.45 21.33
C GLN A 478 10.44 22.88 22.03
N THR A 479 9.48 21.96 22.28
CA THR A 479 8.24 22.30 23.01
C THR A 479 8.49 22.79 24.44
N PHE A 480 9.66 22.52 25.00
CA PHE A 480 10.08 22.98 26.34
C PHE A 480 10.79 24.34 26.30
N GLU A 481 10.66 25.11 25.24
CA GLU A 481 11.20 26.46 25.09
C GLU A 481 12.73 26.57 25.12
N ASN A 482 13.43 25.49 24.84
CA ASN A 482 14.89 25.45 24.73
C ASN A 482 15.30 25.69 23.28
N GLY A 483 15.77 26.86 22.90
CA GLY A 483 16.15 27.22 21.53
C GLY A 483 17.37 26.50 20.96
N SER A 484 17.94 25.50 21.60
CA SER A 484 19.21 24.86 21.25
C SER A 484 19.22 24.15 19.90
N TRP A 485 18.07 23.71 19.38
CA TRP A 485 17.98 22.91 18.16
C TRP A 485 17.42 23.65 16.94
N THR A 486 17.19 24.95 17.04
CA THR A 486 16.55 25.75 15.97
C THR A 486 17.29 25.68 14.66
N LYS A 487 18.63 25.69 14.68
CA LYS A 487 19.45 25.57 13.47
C LYS A 487 19.25 24.22 12.76
N ILE A 488 19.28 23.11 13.50
CA ILE A 488 19.08 21.76 12.94
C ILE A 488 17.65 21.61 12.41
N ILE A 489 16.66 22.14 13.14
CA ILE A 489 15.28 22.16 12.70
C ILE A 489 15.16 22.90 11.36
N ASP A 490 15.77 24.08 11.21
CA ASP A 490 15.73 24.85 9.96
C ASP A 490 16.42 24.12 8.80
N GLU A 491 17.58 23.52 9.04
CA GLU A 491 18.28 22.74 8.02
C GLU A 491 17.43 21.58 7.50
N ILE A 492 16.77 20.83 8.40
CA ILE A 492 15.89 19.73 8.03
C ILE A 492 14.60 20.24 7.36
N LEU A 493 14.02 21.35 7.81
CA LEU A 493 12.86 21.98 7.17
C LEU A 493 13.18 22.45 5.74
N CYS A 494 14.34 23.08 5.52
CA CYS A 494 14.78 23.46 4.17
C CYS A 494 14.92 22.25 3.26
N TYR A 495 15.57 21.17 3.75
CA TYR A 495 15.71 19.93 3.01
C TYR A 495 14.34 19.36 2.58
N PHE A 496 13.39 19.26 3.50
CA PHE A 496 12.04 18.75 3.17
C PHE A 496 11.21 19.71 2.33
N ASN A 497 11.42 21.02 2.43
CA ASN A 497 10.77 21.96 1.53
C ASN A 497 11.15 21.74 0.06
N ASP A 498 12.41 21.40 -0.20
CA ASP A 498 12.89 21.09 -1.56
C ASP A 498 12.37 19.75 -2.09
N LEU A 499 11.97 18.83 -1.19
CA LEU A 499 11.35 17.56 -1.53
C LEU A 499 9.83 17.61 -1.63
N GLN A 500 9.18 18.61 -1.02
CA GLN A 500 7.73 18.72 -1.04
C GLN A 500 7.24 19.15 -2.40
N GLN A 501 6.50 18.28 -3.05
CA GLN A 501 5.91 18.52 -4.37
C GLN A 501 4.73 19.51 -4.30
N ASP A 502 4.31 20.00 -5.44
CA ASP A 502 3.18 20.96 -5.52
C ASP A 502 1.86 20.36 -5.02
N CYS A 503 1.68 19.05 -5.16
CA CYS A 503 0.54 18.33 -4.58
C CYS A 503 0.56 18.28 -3.04
N GLY A 504 1.70 18.54 -2.40
CA GLY A 504 1.89 18.55 -0.95
C GLY A 504 2.57 17.30 -0.36
N GLY A 505 2.78 16.27 -1.18
CA GLY A 505 3.48 15.05 -0.77
C GLY A 505 5.00 15.24 -0.69
N PHE A 506 5.65 14.51 0.22
CA PHE A 506 7.11 14.47 0.33
C PHE A 506 7.65 13.28 -0.46
N SER A 507 8.53 13.57 -1.44
CA SER A 507 9.16 12.52 -2.24
C SER A 507 10.10 11.68 -1.38
N ASP A 508 9.91 10.36 -1.39
CA ASP A 508 10.79 9.41 -0.70
C ASP A 508 11.64 8.58 -1.69
N GLY A 509 11.21 8.45 -2.94
CA GLY A 509 11.88 7.61 -3.95
C GLY A 509 13.10 8.21 -4.62
N LYS A 510 13.00 9.44 -5.12
CA LYS A 510 14.07 10.06 -5.95
C LYS A 510 15.34 10.44 -5.20
N ALA A 511 15.25 10.71 -3.89
CA ALA A 511 16.40 11.22 -3.11
C ALA A 511 17.45 10.17 -2.76
N TYR A 512 17.25 8.90 -3.11
CA TYR A 512 17.97 7.78 -2.49
C TYR A 512 18.76 6.88 -3.41
N PHE A 513 18.62 7.03 -4.71
CA PHE A 513 19.33 6.16 -5.62
C PHE A 513 20.81 6.54 -5.78
N ASP A 514 21.61 6.10 -4.84
CA ASP A 514 22.96 5.65 -5.13
C ASP A 514 22.88 4.13 -5.38
N GLN A 515 22.94 3.72 -6.64
CA GLN A 515 22.94 2.31 -7.04
C GLN A 515 24.06 1.51 -6.36
N SER A 516 25.11 2.17 -5.87
CA SER A 516 26.20 1.53 -5.13
C SER A 516 25.80 1.05 -3.75
N SER A 517 24.73 1.57 -3.17
CA SER A 517 24.20 1.17 -1.86
C SER A 517 23.12 0.10 -1.93
N LEU A 518 22.68 -0.28 -3.12
CA LEU A 518 21.78 -1.43 -3.36
C LEU A 518 22.52 -2.76 -3.15
N LYS A 519 23.13 -2.93 -2.01
CA LYS A 519 23.46 -4.26 -1.53
C LYS A 519 22.15 -4.96 -1.22
N THR A 520 22.07 -6.20 -1.64
CA THR A 520 21.03 -7.19 -1.67
C THR A 520 20.07 -7.28 -0.49
N ASP A 521 20.28 -6.53 0.57
CA ASP A 521 19.57 -6.59 1.84
C ASP A 521 18.65 -5.38 2.10
N MET A 522 18.58 -4.39 1.20
CA MET A 522 17.66 -3.25 1.32
C MET A 522 16.24 -3.63 0.90
N GLU A 523 15.74 -4.55 1.62
CA GLU A 523 14.53 -5.31 1.26
C GLU A 523 13.22 -4.59 1.50
N PHE A 524 13.18 -3.39 2.08
CA PHE A 524 11.97 -2.94 2.75
C PHE A 524 11.51 -1.51 2.47
N ALA A 525 12.21 -0.77 1.65
CA ALA A 525 11.77 0.58 1.35
C ALA A 525 10.66 0.58 0.29
N VAL A 526 9.56 1.22 0.59
CA VAL A 526 8.42 1.36 -0.31
C VAL A 526 8.77 2.27 -1.47
N GLY A 527 8.47 1.83 -2.70
CA GLY A 527 8.63 2.66 -3.88
C GLY A 527 10.05 2.88 -4.36
N PHE A 528 11.04 2.15 -3.86
CA PHE A 528 12.42 2.25 -4.34
C PHE A 528 12.64 1.41 -5.58
N GLY A 529 12.78 2.06 -6.70
CA GLY A 529 13.20 1.50 -7.97
C GLY A 529 13.48 2.65 -8.93
N PRO A 530 14.47 2.55 -9.82
CA PRO A 530 14.76 3.58 -10.79
C PRO A 530 13.61 3.88 -11.74
N GLU A 531 12.70 2.92 -11.92
CA GLU A 531 11.49 3.06 -12.71
C GLU A 531 10.35 3.73 -11.95
N HIS A 532 10.39 3.67 -10.63
CA HIS A 532 9.37 4.30 -9.79
C HIS A 532 9.71 5.76 -9.65
N GLY A 533 8.83 6.58 -10.13
CA GLY A 533 9.01 8.00 -10.16
C GLY A 533 9.08 8.62 -8.76
N ASN A 534 8.13 9.46 -8.49
CA ASN A 534 8.11 10.35 -7.34
C ASN A 534 7.18 9.77 -6.25
N ILE A 535 7.64 8.72 -5.58
CA ILE A 535 6.84 8.00 -4.58
C ILE A 535 6.85 8.73 -3.23
N CYS A 536 5.66 8.86 -2.66
CA CYS A 536 5.45 9.32 -1.28
C CYS A 536 5.08 8.14 -0.38
N ASP A 537 5.85 7.92 0.69
CA ASP A 537 5.51 6.95 1.74
C ASP A 537 4.58 7.61 2.77
N LEU A 538 3.28 7.29 2.69
CA LEU A 538 2.27 7.85 3.59
C LEU A 538 2.44 7.38 5.04
N MET A 539 3.04 6.21 5.23
CA MET A 539 3.23 5.60 6.54
C MET A 539 4.42 6.19 7.27
N TYR A 540 5.60 6.17 6.63
CA TYR A 540 6.85 6.46 7.32
C TYR A 540 7.34 7.90 7.15
N CYS A 541 6.94 8.59 6.09
CA CYS A 541 7.41 9.94 5.85
C CYS A 541 6.28 10.97 5.97
N GLN A 542 5.22 10.85 5.16
CA GLN A 542 4.21 11.90 5.04
C GLN A 542 3.51 12.22 6.36
N ASN A 543 2.92 11.20 7.03
CA ASN A 543 2.22 11.45 8.29
C ASN A 543 3.18 11.90 9.39
N THR A 544 4.41 11.35 9.42
CA THR A 544 5.43 11.79 10.38
C THR A 544 5.74 13.27 10.23
N MET A 545 5.97 13.73 9.00
CA MET A 545 6.18 15.14 8.74
C MET A 545 4.95 15.97 9.14
N THR A 546 3.74 15.49 8.83
CA THR A 546 2.51 16.24 9.15
C THR A 546 2.34 16.49 10.65
N TYR A 547 2.44 15.45 11.49
CA TYR A 547 2.30 15.66 12.93
C TYR A 547 3.51 16.41 13.52
N THR A 548 4.72 16.21 12.99
CA THR A 548 5.90 16.96 13.44
C THR A 548 5.78 18.45 13.16
N LEU A 549 5.33 18.81 11.95
CA LEU A 549 5.04 20.20 11.60
C LEU A 549 3.94 20.80 12.48
N ASN A 550 2.95 19.98 12.88
CA ASN A 550 1.92 20.41 13.82
C ASN A 550 2.47 20.61 15.26
N ILE A 551 3.44 19.77 15.70
CA ILE A 551 4.17 20.00 16.97
C ILE A 551 4.93 21.34 16.89
N LEU A 552 5.67 21.60 15.80
CA LEU A 552 6.39 22.85 15.60
C LEU A 552 5.46 24.06 15.55
N LYS A 553 4.26 23.93 14.96
CA LYS A 553 3.22 24.98 14.99
C LYS A 553 2.87 25.37 16.43
N LYS A 554 2.77 24.39 17.34
CA LYS A 554 2.41 24.59 18.76
C LYS A 554 3.56 25.14 19.60
N CYS A 555 4.83 25.08 19.12
CA CYS A 555 5.98 25.63 19.85
C CYS A 555 5.84 27.16 20.01
N ARG A 556 6.09 27.65 21.24
CA ARG A 556 6.03 29.08 21.58
C ARG A 556 7.27 29.84 21.11
N THR A 557 8.42 29.17 21.08
CA THR A 557 9.69 29.75 20.67
C THR A 557 9.77 29.98 19.18
N SER A 558 10.35 31.09 18.74
CA SER A 558 10.38 31.55 17.35
C SER A 558 11.77 31.48 16.72
N GLY A 559 12.66 30.64 17.25
CA GLY A 559 14.05 30.58 16.79
C GLY A 559 14.27 29.86 15.45
N PHE A 560 13.24 29.16 14.91
CA PHE A 560 13.25 28.47 13.62
C PHE A 560 12.25 29.08 12.64
N ASN A 561 12.33 28.75 11.36
CA ASN A 561 11.45 29.25 10.31
C ASN A 561 10.01 28.67 10.42
N LYS A 562 9.26 29.18 11.38
CA LYS A 562 7.88 28.76 11.63
C LYS A 562 6.94 29.00 10.46
N ALA A 563 7.18 30.04 9.67
CA ALA A 563 6.35 30.35 8.49
C ALA A 563 6.51 29.26 7.43
N LEU A 564 7.73 28.76 7.21
CA LEU A 564 8.00 27.63 6.31
C LEU A 564 7.30 26.37 6.82
N ALA A 565 7.43 26.04 8.08
CA ALA A 565 6.78 24.87 8.71
C ALA A 565 5.24 24.90 8.53
N LEU A 566 4.61 26.07 8.69
CA LEU A 566 3.16 26.24 8.50
C LEU A 566 2.74 26.07 7.05
N LYS A 567 3.49 26.61 6.10
CA LYS A 567 3.23 26.42 4.66
C LYS A 567 3.33 24.95 4.26
N MET A 568 4.36 24.26 4.75
CA MET A 568 4.53 22.83 4.48
C MET A 568 3.42 22.00 5.12
N LEU A 569 2.97 22.34 6.33
CA LEU A 569 1.87 21.68 7.02
C LEU A 569 0.57 21.78 6.23
N GLU A 570 0.22 22.97 5.77
CA GLU A 570 -0.99 23.21 4.97
C GLU A 570 -1.03 22.34 3.71
N LYS A 571 0.07 22.33 2.95
CA LYS A 571 0.21 21.50 1.76
C LYS A 571 0.10 20.00 2.11
N SER A 572 0.76 19.57 3.20
CA SER A 572 0.78 18.17 3.64
C SER A 572 -0.61 17.66 4.03
N VAL A 573 -1.39 18.47 4.74
CA VAL A 573 -2.78 18.16 5.10
C VAL A 573 -3.66 18.05 3.85
N GLY A 574 -3.53 18.99 2.93
CA GLY A 574 -4.24 18.95 1.65
C GLY A 574 -3.94 17.68 0.85
N PHE A 575 -2.68 17.25 0.84
CA PHE A 575 -2.28 16.00 0.19
C PHE A 575 -2.91 14.77 0.87
N LEU A 576 -2.83 14.66 2.20
CA LEU A 576 -3.39 13.53 2.94
C LEU A 576 -4.92 13.43 2.80
N THR A 577 -5.64 14.54 2.76
CA THR A 577 -7.09 14.51 2.53
C THR A 577 -7.46 14.12 1.10
N LYS A 578 -6.64 14.51 0.11
CA LYS A 578 -6.84 14.12 -1.30
C LYS A 578 -6.52 12.67 -1.57
N THR A 579 -5.52 12.11 -0.88
CA THR A 579 -5.11 10.72 -1.10
C THR A 579 -5.99 9.70 -0.36
N GLN A 580 -6.98 10.12 0.44
CA GLN A 580 -7.92 9.17 1.02
C GLN A 580 -8.70 8.42 -0.06
N ILE A 581 -8.74 7.10 0.05
CA ILE A 581 -9.35 6.24 -0.97
C ILE A 581 -10.87 6.39 -0.96
N THR A 582 -11.43 6.59 -2.15
CA THR A 582 -12.85 6.46 -2.43
C THR A 582 -13.05 5.22 -3.31
N SER A 583 -13.89 4.29 -2.89
CA SER A 583 -14.16 3.05 -3.62
C SER A 583 -15.52 2.49 -3.26
N GLN A 584 -16.11 1.70 -4.16
CA GLN A 584 -17.27 0.88 -3.82
C GLN A 584 -16.88 -0.37 -3.01
N ASN A 585 -15.60 -0.77 -3.07
CA ASN A 585 -15.07 -1.85 -2.26
C ASN A 585 -14.85 -1.37 -0.81
N LYS A 586 -15.59 -1.95 0.13
CA LYS A 586 -15.52 -1.61 1.55
C LYS A 586 -14.15 -1.88 2.18
N LEU A 587 -13.37 -2.81 1.65
CA LEU A 587 -12.00 -3.05 2.09
C LEU A 587 -11.09 -1.84 1.84
N LEU A 588 -11.45 -0.97 0.91
CA LEU A 588 -10.61 0.12 0.43
C LEU A 588 -11.13 1.50 0.87
N SER A 589 -12.45 1.72 0.76
CA SER A 589 -13.04 3.05 0.89
C SER A 589 -12.89 3.65 2.27
N GLY A 590 -12.27 4.81 2.37
CA GLY A 590 -12.01 5.54 3.62
C GLY A 590 -10.64 5.30 4.23
N GLY A 591 -9.88 4.32 3.73
CA GLY A 591 -8.50 4.05 4.14
C GLY A 591 -7.45 4.81 3.32
N TRP A 592 -6.19 4.58 3.67
CA TRP A 592 -5.02 5.00 2.89
C TRP A 592 -4.09 3.80 2.73
N MET A 593 -3.58 3.60 1.53
CA MET A 593 -2.47 2.69 1.31
C MET A 593 -1.13 3.36 1.64
N ARG A 594 -0.05 2.61 1.59
CA ARG A 594 1.25 3.09 2.04
C ARG A 594 1.97 3.95 1.02
N ALA A 595 1.99 3.58 -0.27
CA ALA A 595 2.76 4.27 -1.28
C ALA A 595 1.89 4.94 -2.34
N TYR A 596 2.18 6.21 -2.62
CA TYR A 596 1.49 7.03 -3.59
C TYR A 596 2.49 7.62 -4.59
N ASP A 597 2.29 7.37 -5.87
CA ASP A 597 3.09 7.97 -6.95
C ASP A 597 2.51 9.33 -7.31
N MET A 598 3.27 10.38 -7.04
CA MET A 598 2.83 11.75 -7.24
C MET A 598 2.89 12.19 -8.71
N ASP A 599 3.70 11.53 -9.54
CA ASP A 599 3.77 11.81 -10.98
C ASP A 599 2.58 11.17 -11.72
N LEU A 600 2.17 9.96 -11.29
CA LEU A 600 0.99 9.27 -11.82
C LEU A 600 -0.32 9.75 -11.18
N GLY A 601 -0.27 10.33 -10.00
CA GLY A 601 -1.45 10.75 -9.25
C GLY A 601 -2.27 9.58 -8.70
N GLU A 602 -1.64 8.44 -8.39
CA GLU A 602 -2.31 7.23 -7.92
C GLU A 602 -1.46 6.41 -6.92
N TYR A 603 -2.10 5.44 -6.24
CA TYR A 603 -1.38 4.51 -5.39
C TYR A 603 -0.54 3.56 -6.22
N TYR A 604 0.76 3.65 -6.06
CA TYR A 604 1.72 2.80 -6.75
C TYR A 604 3.07 2.80 -6.04
N GLY A 605 3.74 1.66 -6.03
CA GLY A 605 5.05 1.52 -5.41
C GLY A 605 5.58 0.10 -5.52
N CYS A 606 6.64 -0.19 -4.78
CA CYS A 606 7.25 -1.50 -4.72
C CYS A 606 6.35 -2.52 -4.00
N ASP A 607 6.33 -3.77 -4.46
CA ASP A 607 5.50 -4.84 -3.91
C ASP A 607 6.25 -5.82 -3.00
N LYS A 608 7.48 -5.56 -2.71
CA LYS A 608 8.36 -6.48 -2.02
C LYS A 608 7.93 -6.83 -0.61
N ASP A 609 7.50 -5.83 0.12
CA ASP A 609 7.02 -6.04 1.47
C ASP A 609 5.60 -6.64 1.45
N PHE A 610 5.52 -7.96 1.55
CA PHE A 610 4.24 -8.66 1.54
C PHE A 610 3.34 -8.33 2.73
N ALA A 611 3.94 -8.00 3.86
CA ALA A 611 3.19 -7.71 5.08
C ALA A 611 2.77 -6.24 5.14
N TRP A 612 3.72 -5.34 4.90
CA TRP A 612 3.52 -3.88 4.98
C TRP A 612 3.74 -3.18 3.65
N GLY A 613 3.49 -3.89 2.56
CA GLY A 613 3.77 -3.45 1.21
C GLY A 613 3.05 -2.18 0.79
N ALA A 614 3.41 -1.70 -0.39
CA ALA A 614 2.97 -0.44 -0.95
C ALA A 614 1.46 -0.22 -0.94
N TYR A 615 0.70 -1.29 -1.10
CA TYR A 615 -0.76 -1.27 -1.24
C TYR A 615 -1.50 -1.73 0.02
N SER A 616 -0.80 -1.95 1.11
CA SER A 616 -1.42 -2.36 2.37
C SER A 616 -2.12 -1.18 3.04
N ILE A 617 -3.37 -1.41 3.47
CA ILE A 617 -4.10 -0.48 4.34
C ILE A 617 -3.92 -0.97 5.77
N LEU A 618 -3.14 -0.23 6.55
CA LEU A 618 -2.77 -0.56 7.91
C LEU A 618 -3.71 0.14 8.89
N THR A 619 -4.25 -0.59 9.84
CA THR A 619 -5.17 -0.05 10.86
C THR A 619 -4.50 0.95 11.79
N GLY A 620 -3.27 0.67 12.21
CA GLY A 620 -2.54 1.51 13.15
C GLY A 620 -1.80 2.67 12.49
N TRP A 621 -0.93 2.35 11.55
CA TRP A 621 0.14 3.25 11.14
C TRP A 621 -0.26 4.29 10.10
N VAL A 622 -1.23 3.99 9.26
CA VAL A 622 -1.73 4.89 8.23
C VAL A 622 -3.15 5.31 8.55
N THR A 623 -4.10 4.38 8.46
CA THR A 623 -5.54 4.70 8.59
C THR A 623 -5.96 5.01 10.03
N GLY A 624 -5.22 4.57 11.04
CA GLY A 624 -5.39 5.02 12.42
C GLY A 624 -4.66 6.33 12.73
N ALA A 625 -3.39 6.43 12.31
CA ALA A 625 -2.52 7.55 12.68
C ALA A 625 -2.86 8.88 12.00
N ILE A 626 -3.17 8.87 10.69
CA ILE A 626 -3.52 10.09 9.94
C ILE A 626 -4.73 10.81 10.56
N PRO A 627 -5.87 10.12 10.81
CA PRO A 627 -7.02 10.79 11.44
C PRO A 627 -6.74 11.30 12.84
N ILE A 628 -5.86 10.64 13.62
CA ILE A 628 -5.45 11.15 14.95
C ILE A 628 -4.68 12.46 14.80
N THR A 629 -3.79 12.57 13.80
CA THR A 629 -3.12 13.83 13.46
C THR A 629 -4.14 14.92 13.11
N PHE A 630 -5.18 14.60 12.36
CA PHE A 630 -6.26 15.54 12.04
C PHE A 630 -7.06 15.96 13.28
N LEU A 631 -7.40 15.04 14.16
CA LEU A 631 -8.09 15.34 15.42
C LEU A 631 -7.24 16.26 16.33
N ASP A 632 -5.92 16.06 16.36
CA ASP A 632 -4.99 16.95 17.05
C ASP A 632 -5.02 18.38 16.47
N MET A 633 -5.12 18.51 15.15
CA MET A 633 -5.24 19.82 14.49
C MET A 633 -6.61 20.47 14.73
N LEU A 634 -7.65 19.69 14.96
CA LEU A 634 -8.99 20.15 15.35
C LEU A 634 -9.09 20.52 16.85
N GLY A 635 -8.00 20.45 17.57
CA GLY A 635 -7.91 20.86 18.98
C GLY A 635 -8.16 19.76 20.00
N MET A 636 -8.24 18.50 19.57
CA MET A 636 -8.25 17.38 20.50
C MET A 636 -6.87 17.21 21.11
N GLU A 637 -6.81 16.99 22.41
CA GLU A 637 -5.56 16.66 23.10
C GLU A 637 -5.20 15.20 22.76
N SER A 638 -4.43 15.04 21.69
CA SER A 638 -4.00 13.75 21.15
C SER A 638 -2.63 13.33 21.70
N MET A 639 -2.01 12.36 21.05
CA MET A 639 -0.66 11.89 21.40
C MET A 639 0.47 12.86 20.98
N TYR A 640 0.21 13.80 20.06
CA TYR A 640 1.23 14.65 19.42
C TYR A 640 1.41 16.03 20.02
#